data_259ef686827840f83735f3ba1edfe859
#
_entry.id   259ef686827840f83735f3ba1edfe859
#
_cell.length_a   1.000
_cell.length_b   1.000
_cell.length_c   1.000
_cell.angle_alpha   90.00
_cell.angle_beta   90.00
_cell.angle_gamma   90.00
#
_symmetry.space_group_name_H-M   'P 1'
#
loop_
_entity.id
_entity.type
_entity.pdbx_description
1 polymer ?
#
loop_
_entity_poly.entity_id
_entity_poly.type
_entity_poly.pdbx_seq_one_letter_code
_entity_poly.pdbx_strand_id
1 'polypeptide(L)'
;MTERILIVEDEFIVAHDLEMIVSRAGYTIAGTADSVKNALTILAAQEVDLVLLDIFLKGKQTGIDLARILMTKQIPFIYISANSNEKVLEAAKSTLPYGFIVKPYREKDVLLSIDIARYRKTHSQHLKISSKLFMEDFIIAISMKPLSWQKKLVLIAGAFQPYIPFDFMVLKGIAGDRSRYAEIGMLRKQFDEYEIVGVDDFIKKSRITADQLSPISTQTPAMTDDAVYDGDDFTQLLTIAPVKKLISGTYGLQSNLVKSVVLENGDFITFSFYSRLQHVFKQEHLDLLNGLEQTLAKHFTHIVELEKVSACQQEPAETQQHSPFPPLKDFKFHDIIGQSPALLNLLDQALIVAPTDTSVLITGESGTGKELIAQNLHRLSSRRSKPLIAVNCAALPADLIESILFGHEKGSFTGAISQRIGKFEEANGGTIFLDEIGEMPFDLQAKLLRVLQEKEIERIGGRSPVAVDLRIIAATNQQLEKEIARGRFRLDLFFRLNVFPLHVPSLRSRKDDIPLLVGCFIDKHNRALGKTIAGVSGKFMEKLMAYDWPGNIRELEHVILRSMLLSAAETLHENLLELNMPEKELPNDSGIKTIEENERDHIINVLNKTKGKVAGIGGAADLLGIPTTTLNSKMKKLGILR
;
A
#
# COMPACT_ATOMS: atom_id res chain seq x y z
N MET A 1 -0.77 -32.61 -13.60
CA MET A 1 -1.94 -32.30 -14.48
C MET A 1 -1.55 -31.11 -15.31
N THR A 2 -1.80 -31.14 -16.61
CA THR A 2 -1.55 -30.01 -17.52
C THR A 2 -2.59 -28.91 -17.25
N GLU A 3 -2.14 -27.66 -17.01
CA GLU A 3 -3.03 -26.52 -16.76
C GLU A 3 -3.91 -26.24 -17.97
N ARG A 4 -5.19 -25.91 -17.73
CA ARG A 4 -6.20 -25.62 -18.76
C ARG A 4 -6.33 -24.12 -18.93
N ILE A 5 -6.04 -23.63 -20.15
CA ILE A 5 -6.04 -22.21 -20.48
C ILE A 5 -7.24 -21.89 -21.37
N LEU A 6 -8.04 -20.90 -20.99
CA LEU A 6 -9.10 -20.32 -21.82
C LEU A 6 -8.54 -19.10 -22.55
N ILE A 7 -8.77 -19.03 -23.86
CA ILE A 7 -8.40 -17.88 -24.70
C ILE A 7 -9.66 -17.10 -25.03
N VAL A 8 -9.65 -15.81 -24.73
CA VAL A 8 -10.78 -14.89 -25.01
C VAL A 8 -10.28 -13.77 -25.88
N GLU A 9 -10.54 -13.88 -27.19
CA GLU A 9 -10.01 -13.03 -28.24
C GLU A 9 -10.99 -13.00 -29.41
N ASP A 10 -11.37 -11.85 -29.89
CA ASP A 10 -12.37 -11.70 -30.97
C ASP A 10 -11.78 -11.72 -32.37
N GLU A 11 -10.47 -11.58 -32.50
CA GLU A 11 -9.74 -11.75 -33.76
C GLU A 11 -9.31 -13.19 -33.95
N PHE A 12 -9.95 -13.91 -34.87
CA PHE A 12 -9.69 -15.35 -35.11
C PHE A 12 -8.22 -15.68 -35.34
N ILE A 13 -7.48 -14.85 -36.09
CA ILE A 13 -6.06 -15.09 -36.41
C ILE A 13 -5.23 -15.01 -35.12
N VAL A 14 -5.49 -14.04 -34.26
CA VAL A 14 -4.79 -13.85 -32.99
C VAL A 14 -5.12 -14.99 -32.01
N ALA A 15 -6.39 -15.36 -31.91
CA ALA A 15 -6.84 -16.47 -31.09
C ALA A 15 -6.15 -17.79 -31.51
N HIS A 16 -6.09 -18.06 -32.82
CA HIS A 16 -5.43 -19.25 -33.34
C HIS A 16 -3.92 -19.26 -33.12
N ASP A 17 -3.25 -18.11 -33.25
CA ASP A 17 -1.82 -17.99 -32.95
C ASP A 17 -1.53 -18.31 -31.46
N LEU A 18 -2.34 -17.75 -30.54
CA LEU A 18 -2.27 -18.07 -29.12
C LEU A 18 -2.50 -19.56 -28.84
N GLU A 19 -3.49 -20.18 -29.49
CA GLU A 19 -3.73 -21.64 -29.39
C GLU A 19 -2.49 -22.44 -29.77
N MET A 20 -1.85 -22.08 -30.88
CA MET A 20 -0.64 -22.76 -31.35
C MET A 20 0.52 -22.58 -30.36
N ILE A 21 0.73 -21.38 -29.83
CA ILE A 21 1.79 -21.09 -28.85
C ILE A 21 1.57 -21.91 -27.57
N VAL A 22 0.37 -21.84 -27.00
CA VAL A 22 -0.02 -22.48 -25.74
C VAL A 22 0.04 -24.01 -25.87
N SER A 23 -0.48 -24.57 -26.96
CA SER A 23 -0.46 -26.03 -27.21
C SER A 23 0.95 -26.57 -27.41
N ARG A 24 1.82 -25.86 -28.15
CA ARG A 24 3.24 -26.27 -28.35
C ARG A 24 4.01 -26.30 -27.03
N ALA A 25 3.65 -25.41 -26.09
CA ALA A 25 4.25 -25.37 -24.76
C ALA A 25 3.72 -26.45 -23.80
N GLY A 26 2.78 -27.31 -24.26
CA GLY A 26 2.27 -28.43 -23.49
C GLY A 26 1.09 -28.11 -22.57
N TYR A 27 0.48 -26.91 -22.67
CA TYR A 27 -0.73 -26.58 -21.93
C TYR A 27 -1.98 -27.13 -22.65
N THR A 28 -3.04 -27.37 -21.89
CA THR A 28 -4.33 -27.81 -22.44
C THR A 28 -5.23 -26.60 -22.69
N ILE A 29 -5.83 -26.51 -23.88
CA ILE A 29 -6.77 -25.43 -24.17
C ILE A 29 -8.15 -25.85 -23.68
N ALA A 30 -8.70 -25.07 -22.74
CA ALA A 30 -10.07 -25.24 -22.25
C ALA A 30 -11.12 -24.80 -23.30
N GLY A 31 -10.76 -23.89 -24.17
CA GLY A 31 -11.59 -23.39 -25.25
C GLY A 31 -11.13 -22.02 -25.71
N THR A 32 -11.79 -21.55 -26.80
CA THR A 32 -11.60 -20.21 -27.36
C THR A 32 -12.96 -19.52 -27.42
N ALA A 33 -13.02 -18.26 -26.98
CA ALA A 33 -14.22 -17.44 -26.96
C ALA A 33 -13.95 -16.09 -27.63
N ASP A 34 -14.90 -15.60 -28.42
CA ASP A 34 -14.85 -14.32 -29.10
C ASP A 34 -15.58 -13.20 -28.34
N SER A 35 -16.24 -13.54 -27.25
CA SER A 35 -17.10 -12.64 -26.48
C SER A 35 -17.19 -13.07 -25.01
N VAL A 36 -17.55 -12.13 -24.14
CA VAL A 36 -17.79 -12.37 -22.71
C VAL A 36 -18.82 -13.48 -22.49
N LYS A 37 -19.91 -13.48 -23.29
CA LYS A 37 -20.98 -14.48 -23.18
C LYS A 37 -20.47 -15.90 -23.46
N ASN A 38 -19.69 -16.09 -24.52
CA ASN A 38 -19.14 -17.39 -24.89
C ASN A 38 -18.10 -17.85 -23.87
N ALA A 39 -17.25 -16.93 -23.36
CA ALA A 39 -16.31 -17.21 -22.28
C ALA A 39 -17.02 -17.71 -21.01
N LEU A 40 -18.11 -17.06 -20.59
CA LEU A 40 -18.89 -17.49 -19.42
C LEU A 40 -19.54 -18.87 -19.61
N THR A 41 -19.93 -19.22 -20.83
CA THR A 41 -20.47 -20.56 -21.14
C THR A 41 -19.39 -21.64 -20.95
N ILE A 42 -18.16 -21.39 -21.39
CA ILE A 42 -17.04 -22.31 -21.22
C ILE A 42 -16.68 -22.43 -19.73
N LEU A 43 -16.60 -21.31 -19.02
CA LEU A 43 -16.32 -21.27 -17.59
C LEU A 43 -17.38 -21.97 -16.71
N ALA A 44 -18.59 -22.13 -17.23
CA ALA A 44 -19.66 -22.89 -16.56
C ALA A 44 -19.58 -24.40 -16.86
N ALA A 45 -19.02 -24.78 -18.01
CA ALA A 45 -18.98 -26.16 -18.47
C ALA A 45 -17.75 -26.94 -17.99
N GLN A 46 -16.63 -26.26 -17.73
CA GLN A 46 -15.37 -26.90 -17.34
C GLN A 46 -14.50 -26.00 -16.48
N GLU A 47 -13.58 -26.63 -15.75
CA GLU A 47 -12.60 -25.92 -14.94
C GLU A 47 -11.53 -25.25 -15.81
N VAL A 48 -11.17 -24.02 -15.48
CA VAL A 48 -10.14 -23.23 -16.16
C VAL A 48 -9.13 -22.76 -15.13
N ASP A 49 -7.84 -22.96 -15.41
CA ASP A 49 -6.74 -22.61 -14.50
C ASP A 49 -6.19 -21.21 -14.74
N LEU A 50 -6.27 -20.73 -15.99
CA LEU A 50 -5.79 -19.41 -16.43
C LEU A 50 -6.60 -18.92 -17.64
N VAL A 51 -6.82 -17.61 -17.73
CA VAL A 51 -7.47 -16.98 -18.88
C VAL A 51 -6.51 -16.00 -19.56
N LEU A 52 -6.34 -16.15 -20.88
CA LEU A 52 -5.74 -15.14 -21.75
C LEU A 52 -6.87 -14.28 -22.30
N LEU A 53 -6.90 -13.00 -21.99
CA LEU A 53 -8.08 -12.13 -22.17
C LEU A 53 -7.75 -10.86 -22.94
N ASP A 54 -8.34 -10.67 -24.12
CA ASP A 54 -8.30 -9.37 -24.78
C ASP A 54 -9.17 -8.35 -24.02
N ILE A 55 -8.67 -7.13 -23.93
CA ILE A 55 -9.41 -6.00 -23.32
C ILE A 55 -10.59 -5.59 -24.19
N PHE A 56 -10.43 -5.61 -25.51
CA PHE A 56 -11.45 -5.21 -26.48
C PHE A 56 -12.05 -6.44 -27.13
N LEU A 57 -13.29 -6.76 -26.79
CA LEU A 57 -14.04 -7.89 -27.32
C LEU A 57 -15.26 -7.44 -28.11
N LYS A 58 -15.75 -8.26 -29.02
CA LYS A 58 -17.02 -8.05 -29.71
C LYS A 58 -18.19 -8.04 -28.76
N GLY A 59 -19.05 -7.03 -28.85
CA GLY A 59 -20.30 -6.95 -28.11
C GLY A 59 -20.41 -5.72 -27.21
N LYS A 60 -21.35 -5.77 -26.24
CA LYS A 60 -21.60 -4.67 -25.30
C LYS A 60 -20.67 -4.69 -24.08
N GLN A 61 -20.10 -5.86 -23.78
CA GLN A 61 -19.22 -6.08 -22.64
C GLN A 61 -17.78 -6.17 -23.11
N THR A 62 -16.88 -5.61 -22.31
CA THR A 62 -15.43 -5.59 -22.55
C THR A 62 -14.72 -6.73 -21.80
N GLY A 63 -13.45 -6.98 -22.12
CA GLY A 63 -12.61 -7.88 -21.32
C GLY A 63 -12.47 -7.44 -19.87
N ILE A 64 -12.57 -6.13 -19.58
CA ILE A 64 -12.56 -5.62 -18.20
C ILE A 64 -13.80 -6.08 -17.43
N ASP A 65 -14.96 -6.16 -18.08
CA ASP A 65 -16.18 -6.67 -17.43
C ASP A 65 -16.06 -8.16 -17.11
N LEU A 66 -15.47 -8.95 -18.02
CA LEU A 66 -15.16 -10.36 -17.77
C LEU A 66 -14.12 -10.51 -16.63
N ALA A 67 -13.10 -9.67 -16.61
CA ALA A 67 -12.06 -9.70 -15.58
C ALA A 67 -12.65 -9.52 -14.16
N ARG A 68 -13.64 -8.63 -13.99
CA ARG A 68 -14.33 -8.47 -12.69
C ARG A 68 -15.01 -9.77 -12.25
N ILE A 69 -15.60 -10.51 -13.18
CA ILE A 69 -16.22 -11.81 -12.90
C ILE A 69 -15.14 -12.85 -12.56
N LEU A 70 -14.01 -12.87 -13.29
CA LEU A 70 -12.90 -13.77 -13.03
C LEU A 70 -12.28 -13.52 -11.66
N MET A 71 -12.15 -12.26 -11.24
CA MET A 71 -11.73 -11.90 -9.88
C MET A 71 -12.65 -12.53 -8.81
N THR A 72 -13.96 -12.37 -8.97
CA THR A 72 -14.93 -12.95 -8.01
C THR A 72 -14.82 -14.48 -7.95
N LYS A 73 -14.51 -15.12 -9.08
CA LYS A 73 -14.31 -16.57 -9.16
C LYS A 73 -12.88 -17.01 -8.80
N GLN A 74 -11.98 -16.09 -8.45
CA GLN A 74 -10.55 -16.32 -8.15
C GLN A 74 -9.79 -17.05 -9.28
N ILE A 75 -10.21 -16.86 -10.54
CA ILE A 75 -9.54 -17.41 -11.71
C ILE A 75 -8.49 -16.41 -12.20
N PRO A 76 -7.19 -16.77 -12.24
CA PRO A 76 -6.16 -15.88 -12.73
C PRO A 76 -6.33 -15.59 -14.22
N PHE A 77 -6.00 -14.37 -14.62
CA PHE A 77 -6.07 -13.96 -16.02
C PHE A 77 -4.92 -13.02 -16.38
N ILE A 78 -4.56 -13.04 -17.66
CA ILE A 78 -3.55 -12.19 -18.28
C ILE A 78 -4.26 -11.39 -19.36
N TYR A 79 -4.12 -10.07 -19.35
CA TYR A 79 -4.62 -9.26 -20.43
C TYR A 79 -3.74 -9.32 -21.67
N ILE A 80 -4.37 -9.30 -22.84
CA ILE A 80 -3.73 -9.10 -24.13
C ILE A 80 -4.30 -7.81 -24.71
N SER A 81 -3.47 -6.86 -25.14
CA SER A 81 -3.95 -5.56 -25.64
C SER A 81 -3.07 -5.01 -26.75
N ALA A 82 -3.70 -4.46 -27.79
CA ALA A 82 -3.01 -3.73 -28.86
C ALA A 82 -2.61 -2.30 -28.46
N ASN A 83 -3.15 -1.76 -27.36
CA ASN A 83 -3.04 -0.34 -27.04
C ASN A 83 -2.58 -0.12 -25.60
N SER A 84 -1.54 0.69 -25.43
CA SER A 84 -1.01 1.15 -24.13
C SER A 84 -1.68 2.44 -23.63
N ASN A 85 -2.95 2.72 -24.01
CA ASN A 85 -3.66 3.93 -23.60
C ASN A 85 -3.81 3.95 -22.07
N GLU A 86 -3.31 5.01 -21.43
CA GLU A 86 -3.21 5.17 -19.98
C GLU A 86 -4.54 4.95 -19.24
N LYS A 87 -5.65 5.42 -19.81
CA LYS A 87 -7.00 5.26 -19.23
C LYS A 87 -7.50 3.81 -19.21
N VAL A 88 -7.19 3.06 -20.25
CA VAL A 88 -7.58 1.64 -20.37
C VAL A 88 -6.72 0.78 -19.43
N LEU A 89 -5.44 1.10 -19.34
CA LEU A 89 -4.51 0.47 -18.38
C LEU A 89 -4.91 0.74 -16.93
N GLU A 90 -5.35 1.95 -16.58
CA GLU A 90 -5.85 2.25 -15.24
C GLU A 90 -7.12 1.46 -14.89
N ALA A 91 -8.08 1.40 -15.82
CA ALA A 91 -9.29 0.60 -15.61
C ALA A 91 -8.99 -0.90 -15.50
N ALA A 92 -8.06 -1.41 -16.31
CA ALA A 92 -7.63 -2.81 -16.26
C ALA A 92 -6.86 -3.16 -14.97
N LYS A 93 -6.08 -2.22 -14.41
CA LYS A 93 -5.36 -2.40 -13.13
C LYS A 93 -6.29 -2.64 -11.95
N SER A 94 -7.45 -1.99 -11.92
CA SER A 94 -8.44 -2.18 -10.85
C SER A 94 -8.92 -3.62 -10.72
N THR A 95 -8.73 -4.45 -11.77
CA THR A 95 -9.09 -5.87 -11.80
C THR A 95 -7.94 -6.81 -11.39
N LEU A 96 -6.80 -6.29 -10.93
CA LEU A 96 -5.66 -7.06 -10.42
C LEU A 96 -5.21 -8.23 -11.32
N PRO A 97 -4.89 -8.01 -12.61
CA PRO A 97 -4.47 -9.07 -13.52
C PRO A 97 -3.14 -9.69 -13.08
N TYR A 98 -2.94 -10.94 -13.42
CA TYR A 98 -1.68 -11.64 -13.17
C TYR A 98 -0.58 -11.27 -14.16
N GLY A 99 -0.93 -10.70 -15.33
CA GLY A 99 -0.01 -10.24 -16.35
C GLY A 99 -0.67 -9.41 -17.43
N PHE A 100 0.17 -8.79 -18.27
CA PHE A 100 -0.22 -8.08 -19.49
C PHE A 100 0.67 -8.49 -20.65
N ILE A 101 0.08 -8.71 -21.82
CA ILE A 101 0.78 -8.96 -23.09
C ILE A 101 0.39 -7.84 -24.05
N VAL A 102 1.37 -7.18 -24.65
CA VAL A 102 1.14 -6.10 -25.62
C VAL A 102 1.28 -6.65 -27.04
N LYS A 103 0.29 -6.45 -27.89
CA LYS A 103 0.34 -6.76 -29.33
C LYS A 103 1.19 -5.71 -30.07
N PRO A 104 2.08 -6.10 -31.01
CA PRO A 104 2.42 -7.46 -31.41
C PRO A 104 3.34 -8.16 -30.38
N TYR A 105 3.05 -9.40 -30.06
CA TYR A 105 3.82 -10.21 -29.12
C TYR A 105 4.63 -11.29 -29.84
N ARG A 106 5.64 -11.83 -29.15
CA ARG A 106 6.39 -13.01 -29.56
C ARG A 106 5.96 -14.22 -28.73
N GLU A 107 6.16 -15.42 -29.23
CA GLU A 107 5.90 -16.65 -28.48
C GLU A 107 6.48 -16.62 -27.06
N LYS A 108 7.74 -16.16 -26.94
CA LYS A 108 8.42 -16.03 -25.63
C LYS A 108 7.70 -15.10 -24.66
N ASP A 109 7.07 -14.03 -25.14
CA ASP A 109 6.38 -13.05 -24.29
C ASP A 109 5.10 -13.65 -23.70
N VAL A 110 4.39 -14.47 -24.47
CA VAL A 110 3.19 -15.20 -24.04
C VAL A 110 3.56 -16.22 -22.97
N LEU A 111 4.53 -17.10 -23.26
CA LEU A 111 4.96 -18.15 -22.34
C LEU A 111 5.52 -17.59 -21.04
N LEU A 112 6.32 -16.54 -21.12
CA LEU A 112 6.84 -15.85 -19.96
C LEU A 112 5.72 -15.27 -19.08
N SER A 113 4.70 -14.66 -19.69
CA SER A 113 3.55 -14.10 -18.96
C SER A 113 2.75 -15.20 -18.25
N ILE A 114 2.58 -16.36 -18.89
CA ILE A 114 1.94 -17.54 -18.27
C ILE A 114 2.77 -18.04 -17.07
N ASP A 115 4.09 -18.16 -17.22
CA ASP A 115 4.98 -18.58 -16.14
C ASP A 115 4.97 -17.60 -14.97
N ILE A 116 4.95 -16.29 -15.23
CA ILE A 116 4.81 -15.25 -14.20
C ILE A 116 3.47 -15.38 -13.48
N ALA A 117 2.37 -15.55 -14.21
CA ALA A 117 1.05 -15.70 -13.62
C ALA A 117 0.98 -16.94 -12.71
N ARG A 118 1.55 -18.06 -13.15
CA ARG A 118 1.67 -19.28 -12.36
C ARG A 118 2.51 -19.10 -11.10
N TYR A 119 3.67 -18.47 -11.23
CA TYR A 119 4.54 -18.16 -10.10
C TYR A 119 3.80 -17.30 -9.04
N ARG A 120 3.12 -16.23 -9.47
CA ARG A 120 2.32 -15.36 -8.58
C ARG A 120 1.17 -16.12 -7.91
N LYS A 121 0.43 -16.96 -8.65
CA LYS A 121 -0.64 -17.80 -8.11
C LYS A 121 -0.11 -18.72 -7.01
N THR A 122 0.97 -19.44 -7.28
CA THR A 122 1.58 -20.39 -6.33
C THR A 122 2.08 -19.68 -5.08
N HIS A 123 2.79 -18.54 -5.22
CA HIS A 123 3.29 -17.79 -4.07
C HIS A 123 2.16 -17.17 -3.23
N SER A 124 1.11 -16.63 -3.87
CA SER A 124 -0.07 -16.13 -3.16
C SER A 124 -0.79 -17.25 -2.40
N GLN A 125 -0.92 -18.44 -2.97
CA GLN A 125 -1.53 -19.58 -2.29
C GLN A 125 -0.68 -20.07 -1.12
N HIS A 126 0.65 -20.15 -1.28
CA HIS A 126 1.57 -20.51 -0.19
C HIS A 126 1.47 -19.52 0.98
N LEU A 127 1.40 -18.21 0.70
CA LEU A 127 1.21 -17.20 1.73
C LEU A 127 -0.13 -17.38 2.47
N LYS A 128 -1.23 -17.64 1.76
CA LYS A 128 -2.55 -17.88 2.36
C LYS A 128 -2.58 -19.12 3.25
N ILE A 129 -2.02 -20.24 2.79
CA ILE A 129 -1.95 -21.50 3.57
C ILE A 129 -1.06 -21.31 4.79
N SER A 130 0.11 -20.70 4.63
CA SER A 130 1.03 -20.42 5.73
C SER A 130 0.41 -19.51 6.78
N SER A 131 -0.36 -18.49 6.36
CA SER A 131 -1.09 -17.57 7.23
C SER A 131 -2.13 -18.29 8.08
N LYS A 132 -2.93 -19.15 7.45
CA LYS A 132 -3.96 -19.92 8.16
C LYS A 132 -3.34 -20.85 9.21
N LEU A 133 -2.34 -21.65 8.83
CA LEU A 133 -1.67 -22.58 9.75
C LEU A 133 -1.01 -21.82 10.93
N PHE A 134 -0.35 -20.71 10.64
CA PHE A 134 0.25 -19.88 11.70
C PHE A 134 -0.79 -19.39 12.70
N MET A 135 -1.95 -18.91 12.20
CA MET A 135 -3.02 -18.42 13.07
C MET A 135 -3.66 -19.54 13.87
N GLU A 136 -3.89 -20.71 13.29
CA GLU A 136 -4.39 -21.90 13.99
C GLU A 136 -3.45 -22.26 15.14
N ASP A 137 -2.17 -22.47 14.86
CA ASP A 137 -1.16 -22.82 15.88
C ASP A 137 -1.07 -21.76 16.99
N PHE A 138 -1.16 -20.47 16.60
CA PHE A 138 -1.07 -19.36 17.55
C PHE A 138 -2.30 -19.30 18.48
N ILE A 139 -3.52 -19.44 17.94
CA ILE A 139 -4.75 -19.49 18.73
C ILE A 139 -4.74 -20.67 19.71
N ILE A 140 -4.33 -21.85 19.24
CA ILE A 140 -4.17 -23.05 20.06
C ILE A 140 -3.17 -22.79 21.21
N ALA A 141 -2.00 -22.27 20.87
CA ALA A 141 -0.94 -22.00 21.85
C ALA A 141 -1.38 -20.99 22.92
N ILE A 142 -2.11 -19.92 22.52
CA ILE A 142 -2.58 -18.92 23.47
C ILE A 142 -3.71 -19.46 24.35
N SER A 143 -4.63 -20.22 23.79
CA SER A 143 -5.74 -20.78 24.57
C SER A 143 -5.29 -21.65 25.74
N MET A 144 -4.13 -22.32 25.59
CA MET A 144 -3.52 -23.18 26.58
C MET A 144 -2.67 -22.45 27.64
N LYS A 145 -2.35 -21.16 27.44
CA LYS A 145 -1.54 -20.40 28.40
C LYS A 145 -2.32 -20.07 29.67
N PRO A 146 -1.68 -20.06 30.86
CA PRO A 146 -2.32 -19.65 32.11
C PRO A 146 -2.37 -18.11 32.20
N LEU A 147 -3.18 -17.51 31.35
CA LEU A 147 -3.40 -16.06 31.27
C LEU A 147 -4.88 -15.75 31.49
N SER A 148 -5.18 -14.53 31.99
CA SER A 148 -6.56 -14.05 32.06
C SER A 148 -7.17 -14.00 30.63
N TRP A 149 -8.49 -14.15 30.55
CA TRP A 149 -9.20 -14.16 29.28
C TRP A 149 -8.98 -12.87 28.48
N GLN A 150 -8.92 -11.70 29.15
CA GLN A 150 -8.63 -10.42 28.50
C GLN A 150 -7.23 -10.41 27.84
N LYS A 151 -6.21 -10.91 28.55
CA LYS A 151 -4.86 -11.02 28.01
C LYS A 151 -4.79 -11.98 26.81
N LYS A 152 -5.55 -13.09 26.86
CA LYS A 152 -5.65 -14.01 25.72
C LYS A 152 -6.28 -13.32 24.50
N LEU A 153 -7.35 -12.53 24.71
CA LEU A 153 -8.00 -11.81 23.61
C LEU A 153 -7.10 -10.76 22.96
N VAL A 154 -6.34 -10.00 23.74
CA VAL A 154 -5.35 -9.05 23.22
C VAL A 154 -4.29 -9.75 22.36
N LEU A 155 -3.79 -10.89 22.80
CA LEU A 155 -2.82 -11.67 22.03
C LEU A 155 -3.42 -12.21 20.73
N ILE A 156 -4.68 -12.68 20.75
CA ILE A 156 -5.39 -13.15 19.57
C ILE A 156 -5.67 -11.98 18.61
N ALA A 157 -6.05 -10.80 19.12
CA ALA A 157 -6.18 -9.60 18.29
C ALA A 157 -4.86 -9.25 17.57
N GLY A 158 -3.72 -9.30 18.30
CA GLY A 158 -2.40 -9.13 17.71
C GLY A 158 -2.06 -10.17 16.64
N ALA A 159 -2.54 -11.42 16.77
CA ALA A 159 -2.36 -12.45 15.74
C ALA A 159 -3.21 -12.21 14.49
N PHE A 160 -4.42 -11.67 14.65
CA PHE A 160 -5.27 -11.30 13.51
C PHE A 160 -4.72 -10.11 12.72
N GLN A 161 -4.07 -9.17 13.41
CA GLN A 161 -3.70 -7.86 12.88
C GLN A 161 -2.93 -7.90 11.56
N PRO A 162 -1.89 -8.73 11.36
CA PRO A 162 -1.15 -8.78 10.10
C PRO A 162 -2.01 -9.23 8.91
N TYR A 163 -3.04 -10.03 9.17
CA TYR A 163 -3.87 -10.66 8.15
C TYR A 163 -5.22 -10.00 7.95
N ILE A 164 -5.72 -9.31 8.97
CA ILE A 164 -6.99 -8.58 8.98
C ILE A 164 -6.70 -7.17 9.50
N PRO A 165 -6.50 -6.19 8.62
CA PRO A 165 -6.09 -4.84 9.01
C PRO A 165 -7.26 -4.11 9.69
N PHE A 166 -7.17 -3.92 11.02
CA PHE A 166 -8.18 -3.22 11.80
C PHE A 166 -7.55 -2.22 12.76
N ASP A 167 -8.29 -1.17 13.08
CA ASP A 167 -7.94 -0.17 14.10
C ASP A 167 -8.69 -0.41 15.41
N PHE A 168 -9.88 -1.01 15.33
CA PHE A 168 -10.71 -1.33 16.48
C PHE A 168 -11.41 -2.68 16.26
N MET A 169 -11.31 -3.58 17.23
CA MET A 169 -11.99 -4.85 17.20
C MET A 169 -12.96 -4.94 18.38
N VAL A 170 -14.19 -5.34 18.14
CA VAL A 170 -15.19 -5.64 19.17
C VAL A 170 -15.48 -7.12 19.14
N LEU A 171 -15.37 -7.75 20.28
CA LEU A 171 -15.79 -9.11 20.52
C LEU A 171 -17.07 -9.08 21.35
N LYS A 172 -18.11 -9.74 20.88
CA LYS A 172 -19.39 -9.81 21.54
C LYS A 172 -19.83 -11.26 21.69
N GLY A 173 -20.03 -11.70 22.93
CA GLY A 173 -20.59 -13.01 23.23
C GLY A 173 -22.11 -12.93 23.44
N ILE A 174 -22.82 -13.88 22.86
CA ILE A 174 -24.28 -14.01 22.99
C ILE A 174 -24.58 -15.45 23.37
N ALA A 175 -25.24 -15.65 24.52
CA ALA A 175 -25.69 -16.97 24.93
C ALA A 175 -26.79 -17.53 23.99
N GLY A 176 -27.01 -18.85 23.99
CA GLY A 176 -27.99 -19.49 23.13
C GLY A 176 -29.43 -18.98 23.37
N ASP A 177 -29.75 -18.42 24.55
CA ASP A 177 -30.98 -17.70 24.86
C ASP A 177 -31.02 -16.25 24.34
N ARG A 178 -29.99 -15.82 23.60
CA ARG A 178 -29.75 -14.47 23.09
C ARG A 178 -29.42 -13.40 24.14
N SER A 179 -29.12 -13.78 25.38
CA SER A 179 -28.58 -12.86 26.38
C SER A 179 -27.11 -12.52 26.09
N ARG A 180 -26.71 -11.26 26.32
CA ARG A 180 -25.31 -10.81 26.15
C ARG A 180 -24.54 -11.17 27.40
N TYR A 181 -23.37 -11.82 27.26
CA TYR A 181 -22.52 -12.17 28.39
C TYR A 181 -21.10 -11.61 28.32
N ALA A 182 -20.63 -11.24 27.13
CA ALA A 182 -19.33 -10.63 26.96
C ALA A 182 -19.37 -9.56 25.87
N GLU A 183 -18.82 -8.40 26.16
CA GLU A 183 -18.58 -7.35 25.16
C GLU A 183 -17.29 -6.61 25.52
N ILE A 184 -16.28 -6.70 24.67
CA ILE A 184 -14.99 -6.08 24.88
C ILE A 184 -14.48 -5.46 23.59
N GLY A 185 -14.02 -4.21 23.69
CA GLY A 185 -13.37 -3.51 22.60
C GLY A 185 -11.84 -3.56 22.75
N MET A 186 -11.13 -3.63 21.64
CA MET A 186 -9.66 -3.55 21.58
C MET A 186 -9.27 -2.50 20.55
N LEU A 187 -8.77 -1.36 21.03
CA LEU A 187 -8.33 -0.23 20.22
C LEU A 187 -6.82 -0.32 19.99
N ARG A 188 -6.42 -0.36 18.74
CA ARG A 188 -5.01 -0.31 18.36
C ARG A 188 -4.44 1.09 18.60
N LYS A 189 -3.35 1.18 19.37
CA LYS A 189 -2.63 2.43 19.65
C LYS A 189 -1.38 2.57 18.81
N GLN A 190 -0.61 1.50 18.72
CA GLN A 190 0.63 1.42 17.96
C GLN A 190 0.71 0.06 17.25
N PHE A 191 1.82 -0.24 16.58
CA PHE A 191 1.98 -1.45 15.78
C PHE A 191 1.60 -2.74 16.53
N ASP A 192 2.01 -2.89 17.77
CA ASP A 192 1.80 -4.08 18.62
C ASP A 192 1.12 -3.76 19.96
N GLU A 193 0.49 -2.59 20.09
CA GLU A 193 -0.09 -2.09 21.32
C GLU A 193 -1.60 -1.87 21.20
N TYR A 194 -2.34 -2.52 22.12
CA TYR A 194 -3.79 -2.45 22.16
C TYR A 194 -4.28 -1.95 23.51
N GLU A 195 -5.24 -1.04 23.50
CA GLU A 195 -5.99 -0.61 24.67
C GLU A 195 -7.30 -1.40 24.74
N ILE A 196 -7.54 -2.05 25.87
CA ILE A 196 -8.84 -2.68 26.15
C ILE A 196 -9.83 -1.56 26.46
N VAL A 197 -10.96 -1.56 25.77
CA VAL A 197 -12.03 -0.58 25.93
C VAL A 197 -13.25 -1.29 26.46
N GLY A 198 -13.53 -1.08 27.73
CA GLY A 198 -14.78 -1.53 28.38
C GLY A 198 -15.95 -0.57 28.08
N VAL A 199 -17.15 -0.95 28.53
CA VAL A 199 -18.35 -0.12 28.36
C VAL A 199 -18.20 1.23 29.04
N ASP A 200 -17.62 1.29 30.24
CA ASP A 200 -17.40 2.54 31.00
C ASP A 200 -16.42 3.48 30.30
N ASP A 201 -15.34 2.95 29.73
CA ASP A 201 -14.36 3.73 28.96
C ASP A 201 -14.96 4.25 27.67
N PHE A 202 -15.80 3.44 27.03
CA PHE A 202 -16.54 3.85 25.84
C PHE A 202 -17.53 4.99 26.16
N ILE A 203 -18.30 4.89 27.26
CA ILE A 203 -19.20 5.94 27.73
C ILE A 203 -18.44 7.25 27.95
N LYS A 204 -17.31 7.21 28.65
CA LYS A 204 -16.45 8.40 28.87
C LYS A 204 -15.97 9.03 27.56
N LYS A 205 -15.50 8.21 26.61
CA LYS A 205 -14.96 8.69 25.32
C LYS A 205 -16.05 9.20 24.38
N SER A 206 -17.21 8.56 24.34
CA SER A 206 -18.34 8.94 23.49
C SER A 206 -19.15 10.13 24.04
N ARG A 207 -18.88 10.57 25.27
CA ARG A 207 -19.58 11.66 25.97
C ARG A 207 -21.11 11.44 26.10
N ILE A 208 -21.54 10.20 26.22
CA ILE A 208 -22.92 9.80 26.45
C ILE A 208 -23.08 9.27 27.88
N THR A 209 -24.31 9.17 28.37
CA THR A 209 -24.61 8.53 29.66
C THR A 209 -25.00 7.07 29.50
N ALA A 210 -24.89 6.26 30.56
CA ALA A 210 -25.32 4.88 30.56
C ALA A 210 -26.80 4.73 30.19
N ASP A 211 -27.66 5.65 30.67
CA ASP A 211 -29.09 5.70 30.38
C ASP A 211 -29.40 5.97 28.90
N GLN A 212 -28.50 6.70 28.21
CA GLN A 212 -28.61 6.93 26.77
C GLN A 212 -28.10 5.74 25.94
N LEU A 213 -27.12 5.00 26.44
CA LEU A 213 -26.56 3.84 25.75
C LEU A 213 -27.54 2.63 25.81
N SER A 214 -28.22 2.42 26.93
CA SER A 214 -29.10 1.26 27.13
C SER A 214 -30.18 1.10 26.04
N PRO A 215 -31.01 2.12 25.72
CA PRO A 215 -32.00 1.99 24.65
C PRO A 215 -31.38 1.84 23.26
N ILE A 216 -30.23 2.47 23.00
CA ILE A 216 -29.49 2.35 21.73
C ILE A 216 -29.00 0.90 21.54
N SER A 217 -28.51 0.30 22.60
CA SER A 217 -28.02 -1.07 22.61
C SER A 217 -29.14 -2.11 22.36
N THR A 218 -30.34 -1.89 22.92
CA THR A 218 -31.49 -2.79 22.71
C THR A 218 -32.12 -2.68 21.33
N GLN A 219 -32.03 -1.51 20.69
CA GLN A 219 -32.52 -1.28 19.31
C GLN A 219 -31.60 -1.82 18.22
N THR A 220 -30.36 -2.16 18.56
CA THR A 220 -29.42 -2.67 17.55
C THR A 220 -29.67 -4.17 17.35
N PRO A 221 -30.05 -4.61 16.14
CA PRO A 221 -30.27 -6.02 15.87
C PRO A 221 -28.98 -6.83 16.10
N ALA A 222 -29.13 -8.05 16.58
CA ALA A 222 -28.03 -9.00 16.64
C ALA A 222 -27.69 -9.38 15.20
N MET A 223 -26.55 -8.87 14.70
CA MET A 223 -26.06 -9.25 13.38
C MET A 223 -25.31 -10.57 13.52
N THR A 224 -25.86 -11.61 12.96
CA THR A 224 -25.28 -12.97 12.93
C THR A 224 -24.70 -13.31 11.57
N ASP A 225 -24.92 -12.47 10.57
CA ASP A 225 -24.48 -12.73 9.21
C ASP A 225 -23.05 -12.23 9.00
N ASP A 226 -22.26 -13.09 8.38
CA ASP A 226 -20.89 -12.78 7.95
C ASP A 226 -20.93 -11.77 6.80
N ALA A 227 -20.31 -10.61 6.96
CA ALA A 227 -20.34 -9.57 5.93
C ALA A 227 -19.19 -8.58 6.04
N VAL A 228 -18.88 -7.99 4.89
CA VAL A 228 -17.99 -6.83 4.75
C VAL A 228 -18.81 -5.61 4.38
N TYR A 229 -18.67 -4.54 5.14
CA TYR A 229 -19.36 -3.27 4.95
C TYR A 229 -18.33 -2.17 4.65
N ASP A 230 -18.46 -1.52 3.50
CA ASP A 230 -17.57 -0.46 3.07
C ASP A 230 -18.33 0.59 2.23
N GLY A 231 -17.84 1.82 2.16
CA GLY A 231 -18.46 2.88 1.37
C GLY A 231 -19.95 3.10 1.68
N ASP A 232 -20.80 2.96 0.66
CA ASP A 232 -22.26 3.15 0.79
C ASP A 232 -22.91 2.08 1.67
N ASP A 233 -22.46 0.81 1.59
CA ASP A 233 -22.98 -0.29 2.42
C ASP A 233 -22.67 -0.04 3.90
N PHE A 234 -21.50 0.50 4.22
CA PHE A 234 -21.17 0.90 5.58
C PHE A 234 -22.05 2.05 6.06
N THR A 235 -22.29 3.04 5.21
CA THR A 235 -23.18 4.16 5.51
C THR A 235 -24.62 3.68 5.79
N GLN A 236 -25.14 2.74 5.00
CA GLN A 236 -26.44 2.12 5.22
C GLN A 236 -26.47 1.34 6.54
N LEU A 237 -25.42 0.55 6.85
CA LEU A 237 -25.29 -0.16 8.12
C LEU A 237 -25.44 0.78 9.32
N LEU A 238 -24.81 1.97 9.26
CA LEU A 238 -24.88 2.95 10.35
C LEU A 238 -26.28 3.55 10.56
N THR A 239 -27.18 3.45 9.59
CA THR A 239 -28.59 3.87 9.76
C THR A 239 -29.43 2.86 10.52
N ILE A 240 -29.13 1.56 10.36
CA ILE A 240 -29.89 0.45 10.97
C ILE A 240 -29.26 -0.07 12.27
N ALA A 241 -27.99 0.28 12.54
CA ALA A 241 -27.24 -0.18 13.71
C ALA A 241 -26.70 1.01 14.53
N PRO A 242 -27.52 1.62 15.41
CA PRO A 242 -27.16 2.83 16.16
C PRO A 242 -25.91 2.69 17.04
N VAL A 243 -25.64 1.51 17.61
CA VAL A 243 -24.41 1.25 18.39
C VAL A 243 -23.19 1.33 17.47
N LYS A 244 -23.25 0.73 16.28
CA LYS A 244 -22.15 0.81 15.31
C LYS A 244 -21.90 2.25 14.84
N LYS A 245 -22.96 3.04 14.65
CA LYS A 245 -22.85 4.48 14.35
C LYS A 245 -22.10 5.23 15.44
N LEU A 246 -22.43 4.97 16.69
CA LEU A 246 -21.80 5.60 17.84
C LEU A 246 -20.31 5.21 17.95
N ILE A 247 -19.99 3.93 17.82
CA ILE A 247 -18.61 3.41 17.81
C ILE A 247 -17.81 4.09 16.67
N SER A 248 -18.37 4.08 15.46
CA SER A 248 -17.71 4.65 14.28
C SER A 248 -17.48 6.15 14.41
N GLY A 249 -18.44 6.89 14.92
CA GLY A 249 -18.28 8.32 15.18
C GLY A 249 -17.25 8.65 16.27
N THR A 250 -17.17 7.81 17.32
CA THR A 250 -16.23 8.02 18.44
C THR A 250 -14.76 7.79 18.02
N TYR A 251 -14.51 6.78 17.16
CA TYR A 251 -13.15 6.38 16.78
C TYR A 251 -12.77 6.71 15.33
N GLY A 252 -13.66 7.38 14.57
CA GLY A 252 -13.41 7.79 13.18
C GLY A 252 -13.33 6.60 12.21
N LEU A 253 -14.16 5.56 12.41
CA LEU A 253 -14.11 4.32 11.63
C LEU A 253 -14.97 4.43 10.37
N GLN A 254 -14.48 3.85 9.26
CA GLN A 254 -15.05 4.01 7.92
C GLN A 254 -15.41 2.68 7.23
N SER A 255 -15.00 1.56 7.80
CA SER A 255 -15.33 0.22 7.27
C SER A 255 -15.48 -0.79 8.40
N ASN A 256 -16.22 -1.88 8.16
CA ASN A 256 -16.49 -2.94 9.16
C ASN A 256 -16.53 -4.31 8.49
N LEU A 257 -15.88 -5.29 9.10
CA LEU A 257 -16.00 -6.71 8.77
C LEU A 257 -16.58 -7.42 9.97
N VAL A 258 -17.59 -8.24 9.73
CA VAL A 258 -18.30 -9.01 10.78
C VAL A 258 -18.14 -10.50 10.49
N LYS A 259 -17.74 -11.26 11.51
CA LYS A 259 -17.73 -12.74 11.47
C LYS A 259 -18.39 -13.27 12.73
N SER A 260 -19.37 -14.13 12.57
CA SER A 260 -20.02 -14.83 13.67
C SER A 260 -19.56 -16.29 13.70
N VAL A 261 -19.30 -16.79 14.89
CA VAL A 261 -18.82 -18.16 15.14
C VAL A 261 -19.74 -18.80 16.17
N VAL A 262 -20.25 -19.99 15.86
CA VAL A 262 -21.01 -20.81 16.80
C VAL A 262 -20.05 -21.63 17.64
N LEU A 263 -20.12 -21.49 18.96
CA LEU A 263 -19.27 -22.21 19.90
C LEU A 263 -19.77 -23.64 20.13
N GLU A 264 -18.92 -24.52 20.65
CA GLU A 264 -19.26 -25.92 20.94
C GLU A 264 -20.40 -26.06 21.97
N ASN A 265 -20.60 -25.07 22.85
CA ASN A 265 -21.68 -25.02 23.83
C ASN A 265 -23.01 -24.44 23.30
N GLY A 266 -23.07 -24.09 22.00
CA GLY A 266 -24.24 -23.49 21.36
C GLY A 266 -24.38 -21.97 21.54
N ASP A 267 -23.45 -21.31 22.23
CA ASP A 267 -23.35 -19.86 22.30
C ASP A 267 -22.77 -19.28 20.98
N PHE A 268 -22.93 -17.97 20.79
CA PHE A 268 -22.41 -17.27 19.63
C PHE A 268 -21.34 -16.25 20.05
N ILE A 269 -20.28 -16.16 19.28
CA ILE A 269 -19.32 -15.05 19.35
C ILE A 269 -19.30 -14.32 18.03
N THR A 270 -19.42 -12.99 18.09
CA THR A 270 -19.30 -12.13 16.92
C THR A 270 -18.03 -11.28 17.04
N PHE A 271 -17.19 -11.40 16.05
CA PHE A 271 -16.03 -10.54 15.82
C PHE A 271 -16.45 -9.41 14.90
N SER A 272 -16.26 -8.17 15.32
CA SER A 272 -16.48 -6.99 14.50
C SER A 272 -15.16 -6.24 14.39
N PHE A 273 -14.52 -6.31 13.21
CA PHE A 273 -13.31 -5.59 12.91
C PHE A 273 -13.66 -4.28 12.22
N TYR A 274 -13.09 -3.17 12.68
CA TYR A 274 -13.32 -1.84 12.11
C TYR A 274 -12.01 -1.21 11.69
N SER A 275 -12.02 -0.44 10.59
CA SER A 275 -10.87 0.36 10.18
C SER A 275 -11.23 1.82 9.95
N ARG A 276 -10.25 2.70 10.17
CA ARG A 276 -10.30 4.14 9.82
C ARG A 276 -10.08 4.38 8.33
N LEU A 277 -9.67 3.35 7.59
CA LEU A 277 -9.49 3.39 6.14
C LEU A 277 -10.70 2.78 5.44
N GLN A 278 -11.05 3.31 4.26
CA GLN A 278 -12.01 2.70 3.35
C GLN A 278 -11.32 1.63 2.48
N HIS A 279 -12.12 0.70 1.96
CA HIS A 279 -11.69 -0.34 1.02
C HIS A 279 -10.55 -1.24 1.51
N VAL A 280 -10.45 -1.39 2.84
CA VAL A 280 -9.43 -2.22 3.50
C VAL A 280 -9.87 -3.66 3.59
N PHE A 281 -11.13 -3.90 3.99
CA PHE A 281 -11.66 -5.25 4.10
C PHE A 281 -12.07 -5.81 2.74
N LYS A 282 -11.67 -7.06 2.48
CA LYS A 282 -11.94 -7.79 1.24
C LYS A 282 -12.53 -9.15 1.56
N GLN A 283 -13.13 -9.80 0.58
CA GLN A 283 -13.67 -11.17 0.72
C GLN A 283 -12.62 -12.17 1.23
N GLU A 284 -11.35 -12.01 0.85
CA GLU A 284 -10.26 -12.89 1.30
C GLU A 284 -10.05 -12.89 2.82
N HIS A 285 -10.37 -11.78 3.52
CA HIS A 285 -10.30 -11.73 5.00
C HIS A 285 -11.43 -12.55 5.62
N LEU A 286 -12.62 -12.52 5.02
CA LEU A 286 -13.73 -13.34 5.46
C LEU A 286 -13.47 -14.82 5.18
N ASP A 287 -12.90 -15.15 4.02
CA ASP A 287 -12.52 -16.52 3.66
C ASP A 287 -11.47 -17.09 4.62
N LEU A 288 -10.52 -16.26 5.08
CA LEU A 288 -9.54 -16.64 6.10
C LEU A 288 -10.23 -16.97 7.43
N LEU A 289 -11.15 -16.11 7.90
CA LEU A 289 -11.91 -16.33 9.13
C LEU A 289 -12.81 -17.56 9.03
N ASN A 290 -13.43 -17.80 7.88
CA ASN A 290 -14.19 -19.02 7.61
C ASN A 290 -13.30 -20.27 7.70
N GLY A 291 -12.09 -20.18 7.19
CA GLY A 291 -11.10 -21.27 7.30
C GLY A 291 -10.68 -21.57 8.75
N LEU A 292 -10.79 -20.58 9.67
CA LEU A 292 -10.43 -20.69 11.09
C LEU A 292 -11.62 -21.04 11.99
N GLU A 293 -12.84 -21.13 11.45
CA GLU A 293 -14.08 -21.23 12.23
C GLU A 293 -14.06 -22.38 13.26
N GLN A 294 -13.60 -23.55 12.88
CA GLN A 294 -13.51 -24.71 13.80
C GLN A 294 -12.53 -24.46 14.95
N THR A 295 -11.36 -23.87 14.64
CA THR A 295 -10.35 -23.53 15.64
C THR A 295 -10.89 -22.47 16.60
N LEU A 296 -11.55 -21.44 16.06
CA LEU A 296 -12.19 -20.39 16.85
C LEU A 296 -13.30 -20.95 17.74
N ALA A 297 -14.22 -21.77 17.19
CA ALA A 297 -15.30 -22.38 17.95
C ALA A 297 -14.78 -23.15 19.15
N LYS A 298 -13.81 -24.04 18.94
CA LYS A 298 -13.24 -24.88 19.99
C LYS A 298 -12.52 -24.09 21.08
N HIS A 299 -11.61 -23.22 20.69
CA HIS A 299 -10.72 -22.54 21.63
C HIS A 299 -11.36 -21.34 22.32
N PHE A 300 -12.32 -20.67 21.66
CA PHE A 300 -13.10 -19.61 22.30
C PHE A 300 -14.14 -20.13 23.27
N THR A 301 -14.70 -21.33 23.11
CA THR A 301 -15.52 -21.97 24.14
C THR A 301 -14.79 -22.00 25.48
N HIS A 302 -13.53 -22.44 25.47
CA HIS A 302 -12.71 -22.48 26.69
C HIS A 302 -12.40 -21.09 27.27
N ILE A 303 -12.10 -20.09 26.41
CA ILE A 303 -11.83 -18.71 26.87
C ILE A 303 -13.05 -18.08 27.52
N VAL A 304 -14.25 -18.29 26.96
CA VAL A 304 -15.51 -17.76 27.46
C VAL A 304 -15.93 -18.45 28.77
N GLU A 305 -15.67 -19.75 28.89
CA GLU A 305 -15.92 -20.47 30.15
C GLU A 305 -15.05 -19.93 31.31
N LEU A 306 -13.79 -19.56 31.02
CA LEU A 306 -12.93 -18.89 32.00
C LEU A 306 -13.50 -17.53 32.44
N GLU A 307 -14.12 -16.77 31.54
CA GLU A 307 -14.81 -15.52 31.92
C GLU A 307 -16.00 -15.76 32.84
N LYS A 308 -16.85 -16.72 32.51
CA LYS A 308 -18.01 -17.06 33.33
C LYS A 308 -17.60 -17.45 34.79
N VAL A 309 -16.49 -18.16 34.92
CA VAL A 309 -15.92 -18.51 36.23
C VAL A 309 -15.33 -17.28 36.94
N SER A 310 -14.63 -16.41 36.24
CA SER A 310 -14.03 -15.17 36.80
C SER A 310 -15.08 -14.15 37.23
N ALA A 311 -16.21 -14.05 36.52
CA ALA A 311 -17.31 -13.17 36.87
C ALA A 311 -18.02 -13.58 38.19
N CYS A 312 -17.89 -14.85 38.58
CA CYS A 312 -18.40 -15.36 39.86
C CYS A 312 -17.45 -15.14 41.04
N GLN A 313 -16.17 -14.81 40.75
CA GLN A 313 -15.13 -14.50 41.74
C GLN A 313 -14.73 -13.04 41.57
N GLN A 314 -15.31 -12.12 42.35
CA GLN A 314 -14.91 -10.71 42.36
C GLN A 314 -13.48 -10.58 42.86
N GLU A 315 -12.51 -10.54 41.95
CA GLU A 315 -11.19 -9.99 42.24
C GLU A 315 -11.13 -8.52 41.76
N PRO A 316 -10.53 -7.61 42.55
CA PRO A 316 -10.47 -6.20 42.21
C PRO A 316 -9.60 -5.99 40.96
N ALA A 317 -10.10 -5.16 40.05
CA ALA A 317 -9.43 -4.73 38.84
C ALA A 317 -8.07 -4.09 39.20
N GLU A 318 -6.98 -4.79 38.95
CA GLU A 318 -5.64 -4.18 38.91
C GLU A 318 -5.56 -3.27 37.68
N THR A 319 -5.66 -1.99 37.97
CA THR A 319 -5.46 -0.87 37.06
C THR A 319 -4.00 -0.84 36.62
N GLN A 320 -3.79 -0.76 35.32
CA GLN A 320 -2.57 -0.30 34.64
C GLN A 320 -1.27 -1.01 35.00
N GLN A 321 -0.92 -2.02 34.26
CA GLN A 321 0.48 -2.32 34.02
C GLN A 321 0.70 -2.60 32.54
N HIS A 322 1.73 -1.95 31.98
CA HIS A 322 2.26 -2.16 30.66
C HIS A 322 2.29 -3.65 30.33
N SER A 323 1.62 -4.03 29.26
CA SER A 323 1.54 -5.40 28.79
C SER A 323 2.93 -6.00 28.64
N PRO A 324 3.32 -7.01 29.45
CA PRO A 324 4.46 -7.81 29.09
C PRO A 324 3.96 -8.82 28.07
N PHE A 325 3.97 -8.47 26.80
CA PHE A 325 3.94 -9.49 25.76
C PHE A 325 5.04 -10.49 26.08
N PRO A 326 4.76 -11.83 26.10
CA PRO A 326 5.83 -12.76 25.84
C PRO A 326 6.35 -12.36 24.46
N PRO A 327 7.63 -12.23 24.28
CA PRO A 327 8.20 -11.47 23.21
C PRO A 327 7.82 -12.08 21.86
N LEU A 328 6.93 -11.43 21.14
CA LEU A 328 7.20 -11.09 19.77
C LEU A 328 8.45 -10.16 19.77
N LYS A 329 9.34 -10.35 20.76
CA LYS A 329 10.50 -9.49 21.04
C LYS A 329 11.49 -9.39 19.90
N ASP A 330 11.36 -10.28 18.90
CA ASP A 330 12.18 -10.28 17.69
C ASP A 330 11.54 -9.54 16.49
N PHE A 331 10.30 -9.07 16.59
CA PHE A 331 9.55 -8.47 15.47
C PHE A 331 9.31 -6.97 15.60
N LYS A 332 10.15 -6.24 16.32
CA LYS A 332 10.05 -4.76 16.35
C LYS A 332 10.66 -4.15 15.11
N PHE A 333 9.88 -3.31 14.41
CA PHE A 333 10.43 -2.44 13.38
C PHE A 333 11.33 -1.40 14.05
N HIS A 334 12.61 -1.40 13.69
CA HIS A 334 13.57 -0.45 14.23
C HIS A 334 13.54 0.85 13.43
N ASP A 335 13.63 1.96 14.12
CA ASP A 335 13.76 3.30 13.56
C ASP A 335 12.56 3.79 12.71
N ILE A 336 11.46 3.04 12.67
CA ILE A 336 10.22 3.47 12.02
C ILE A 336 9.32 4.10 13.07
N ILE A 337 9.01 5.39 12.86
CA ILE A 337 8.23 6.20 13.79
C ILE A 337 6.90 6.56 13.15
N GLY A 338 5.81 6.32 13.86
CA GLY A 338 4.46 6.66 13.46
C GLY A 338 3.42 5.69 14.01
N GLN A 339 2.18 6.17 14.01
CA GLN A 339 1.00 5.44 14.50
C GLN A 339 -0.20 5.58 13.56
N SER A 340 -0.01 6.23 12.42
CA SER A 340 -1.09 6.41 11.44
C SER A 340 -1.56 5.07 10.88
N PRO A 341 -2.87 4.88 10.65
CA PRO A 341 -3.42 3.63 10.12
C PRO A 341 -2.77 3.20 8.81
N ALA A 342 -2.43 4.15 7.94
CA ALA A 342 -1.78 3.86 6.67
C ALA A 342 -0.37 3.27 6.84
N LEU A 343 0.42 3.80 7.79
CA LEU A 343 1.74 3.26 8.12
C LEU A 343 1.61 1.89 8.79
N LEU A 344 0.71 1.75 9.77
CA LEU A 344 0.52 0.49 10.49
C LEU A 344 0.10 -0.65 9.54
N ASN A 345 -0.78 -0.38 8.59
CA ASN A 345 -1.18 -1.36 7.56
C ASN A 345 0.01 -1.78 6.68
N LEU A 346 0.88 -0.84 6.29
CA LEU A 346 2.12 -1.17 5.57
C LEU A 346 3.02 -2.09 6.39
N LEU A 347 3.19 -1.82 7.68
CA LEU A 347 4.03 -2.64 8.57
C LEU A 347 3.46 -4.04 8.77
N ASP A 348 2.13 -4.18 8.84
CA ASP A 348 1.45 -5.48 8.88
C ASP A 348 1.76 -6.31 7.62
N GLN A 349 1.65 -5.70 6.43
CA GLN A 349 2.01 -6.35 5.17
C GLN A 349 3.50 -6.72 5.11
N ALA A 350 4.38 -5.83 5.61
CA ALA A 350 5.81 -6.10 5.67
C ALA A 350 6.12 -7.30 6.59
N LEU A 351 5.40 -7.47 7.70
CA LEU A 351 5.55 -8.59 8.60
C LEU A 351 5.18 -9.94 7.95
N ILE A 352 4.13 -9.95 7.11
CA ILE A 352 3.71 -11.15 6.37
C ILE A 352 4.80 -11.61 5.39
N VAL A 353 5.38 -10.68 4.65
CA VAL A 353 6.32 -11.02 3.58
C VAL A 353 7.77 -11.17 4.06
N ALA A 354 8.11 -10.60 5.22
CA ALA A 354 9.48 -10.60 5.73
C ALA A 354 10.09 -12.01 5.85
N PRO A 355 9.43 -13.04 6.42
CA PRO A 355 10.03 -14.36 6.58
C PRO A 355 10.16 -15.15 5.27
N THR A 356 9.60 -14.68 4.17
CA THR A 356 9.63 -15.37 2.86
C THR A 356 10.81 -14.90 2.00
N ASP A 357 11.18 -15.71 0.99
CA ASP A 357 12.17 -15.33 -0.03
C ASP A 357 11.55 -14.61 -1.24
N THR A 358 10.28 -14.23 -1.14
CA THR A 358 9.54 -13.52 -2.18
C THR A 358 10.18 -12.16 -2.48
N SER A 359 10.25 -11.81 -3.78
CA SER A 359 10.64 -10.48 -4.23
C SER A 359 9.63 -9.43 -3.77
N VAL A 360 10.13 -8.31 -3.24
CA VAL A 360 9.31 -7.19 -2.73
C VAL A 360 9.61 -5.94 -3.53
N LEU A 361 8.56 -5.30 -4.04
CA LEU A 361 8.66 -3.99 -4.69
C LEU A 361 8.09 -2.91 -3.75
N ILE A 362 8.95 -2.02 -3.26
CA ILE A 362 8.59 -0.92 -2.38
C ILE A 362 8.38 0.33 -3.24
N THR A 363 7.16 0.85 -3.28
CA THR A 363 6.83 2.07 -3.99
C THR A 363 6.52 3.21 -3.03
N GLY A 364 6.78 4.44 -3.42
CA GLY A 364 6.47 5.62 -2.61
C GLY A 364 7.35 6.80 -2.99
N GLU A 365 6.92 7.99 -2.62
CA GLU A 365 7.63 9.24 -2.93
C GLU A 365 9.05 9.27 -2.34
N SER A 366 9.89 10.15 -2.88
CA SER A 366 11.23 10.37 -2.32
C SER A 366 11.13 10.86 -0.87
N GLY A 367 12.01 10.37 0.00
CA GLY A 367 12.06 10.78 1.41
C GLY A 367 10.99 10.18 2.32
N THR A 368 10.19 9.19 1.88
CA THR A 368 9.17 8.52 2.70
C THR A 368 9.71 7.45 3.64
N GLY A 369 10.97 7.00 3.47
CA GLY A 369 11.62 5.99 4.31
C GLY A 369 11.63 4.57 3.70
N LYS A 370 11.58 4.42 2.36
CA LYS A 370 11.63 3.12 1.66
C LYS A 370 12.82 2.25 2.08
N GLU A 371 13.98 2.86 2.27
CA GLU A 371 15.20 2.15 2.72
C GLU A 371 15.04 1.53 4.10
N LEU A 372 14.42 2.24 5.05
CA LEU A 372 14.16 1.72 6.40
C LEU A 372 13.22 0.50 6.36
N ILE A 373 12.23 0.51 5.46
CA ILE A 373 11.36 -0.65 5.25
C ILE A 373 12.17 -1.83 4.71
N ALA A 374 13.04 -1.62 3.72
CA ALA A 374 13.89 -2.68 3.17
C ALA A 374 14.84 -3.28 4.21
N GLN A 375 15.48 -2.45 5.02
CA GLN A 375 16.35 -2.90 6.13
C GLN A 375 15.58 -3.72 7.15
N ASN A 376 14.36 -3.32 7.52
CA ASN A 376 13.53 -4.07 8.46
C ASN A 376 13.02 -5.38 7.86
N LEU A 377 12.64 -5.42 6.58
CA LEU A 377 12.31 -6.66 5.87
C LEU A 377 13.45 -7.67 5.93
N HIS A 378 14.70 -7.24 5.75
CA HIS A 378 15.86 -8.11 5.87
C HIS A 378 16.05 -8.59 7.32
N ARG A 379 15.97 -7.69 8.31
CA ARG A 379 16.10 -8.03 9.75
C ARG A 379 15.07 -9.06 10.23
N LEU A 380 13.86 -9.00 9.68
CA LEU A 380 12.74 -9.88 10.02
C LEU A 380 12.71 -11.17 9.16
N SER A 381 13.65 -11.31 8.22
CA SER A 381 13.71 -12.45 7.31
C SER A 381 14.49 -13.64 7.90
N SER A 382 14.34 -14.80 7.25
CA SER A 382 15.18 -15.99 7.48
C SER A 382 16.66 -15.72 7.20
N ARG A 383 16.99 -14.69 6.39
CA ARG A 383 18.34 -14.29 5.99
C ARG A 383 18.94 -13.18 6.87
N ARG A 384 18.35 -12.87 8.03
CA ARG A 384 18.77 -11.76 8.93
C ARG A 384 20.25 -11.78 9.37
N SER A 385 20.87 -12.95 9.41
CA SER A 385 22.29 -13.14 9.76
C SER A 385 23.22 -13.11 8.54
N LYS A 386 22.68 -12.96 7.35
CA LYS A 386 23.41 -12.93 6.07
C LYS A 386 23.57 -11.48 5.58
N PRO A 387 24.41 -11.21 4.57
CA PRO A 387 24.64 -9.84 4.12
C PRO A 387 23.38 -9.19 3.55
N LEU A 388 23.21 -7.88 3.84
CA LEU A 388 22.30 -6.99 3.14
C LEU A 388 23.15 -6.03 2.30
N ILE A 389 23.10 -6.17 0.99
CA ILE A 389 23.84 -5.31 0.04
C ILE A 389 22.87 -4.30 -0.54
N ALA A 390 23.05 -3.02 -0.24
CA ALA A 390 22.24 -1.93 -0.78
C ALA A 390 22.94 -1.29 -1.97
N VAL A 391 22.22 -1.08 -3.06
CA VAL A 391 22.69 -0.41 -4.28
C VAL A 391 21.65 0.61 -4.71
N ASN A 392 22.05 1.87 -4.82
CA ASN A 392 21.21 2.91 -5.42
C ASN A 392 21.53 3.04 -6.91
N CYS A 393 20.56 2.67 -7.77
CA CYS A 393 20.74 2.65 -9.22
C CYS A 393 20.90 4.05 -9.81
N ALA A 394 20.29 5.07 -9.21
CA ALA A 394 20.39 6.47 -9.66
C ALA A 394 21.74 7.11 -9.33
N ALA A 395 22.44 6.62 -8.30
CA ALA A 395 23.72 7.20 -7.87
C ALA A 395 24.92 6.69 -8.67
N LEU A 396 24.75 5.65 -9.48
CA LEU A 396 25.85 5.03 -10.23
C LEU A 396 25.91 5.58 -11.67
N PRO A 397 27.12 5.94 -12.17
CA PRO A 397 27.29 6.28 -13.58
C PRO A 397 26.87 5.13 -14.49
N ALA A 398 26.17 5.45 -15.60
CA ALA A 398 25.65 4.45 -16.55
C ALA A 398 26.73 3.48 -17.07
N ASP A 399 27.95 3.96 -17.27
CA ASP A 399 29.09 3.17 -17.77
C ASP A 399 29.67 2.21 -16.72
N LEU A 400 29.41 2.46 -15.43
CA LEU A 400 30.00 1.69 -14.32
C LEU A 400 29.00 0.77 -13.63
N ILE A 401 27.70 1.05 -13.73
CA ILE A 401 26.65 0.32 -13.02
C ILE A 401 26.69 -1.18 -13.36
N GLU A 402 26.93 -1.56 -14.61
CA GLU A 402 27.02 -2.95 -15.02
C GLU A 402 28.19 -3.67 -14.34
N SER A 403 29.37 -3.07 -14.36
CA SER A 403 30.57 -3.63 -13.72
C SER A 403 30.43 -3.71 -12.19
N ILE A 404 29.73 -2.77 -11.57
CA ILE A 404 29.47 -2.76 -10.13
C ILE A 404 28.47 -3.85 -9.75
N LEU A 405 27.39 -4.02 -10.50
CA LEU A 405 26.34 -4.98 -10.19
C LEU A 405 26.79 -6.41 -10.48
N PHE A 406 27.33 -6.69 -11.67
CA PHE A 406 27.60 -8.05 -12.15
C PHE A 406 29.07 -8.46 -12.03
N GLY A 407 30.00 -7.48 -11.81
CA GLY A 407 31.44 -7.74 -11.78
C GLY A 407 32.06 -7.85 -13.17
N HIS A 408 33.37 -7.94 -13.21
CA HIS A 408 34.11 -8.07 -14.46
C HIS A 408 35.36 -8.94 -14.33
N GLU A 409 35.73 -9.59 -15.43
CA GLU A 409 36.98 -10.32 -15.54
C GLU A 409 38.11 -9.37 -15.95
N LYS A 410 39.35 -9.76 -15.63
CA LYS A 410 40.54 -9.01 -16.01
C LYS A 410 40.63 -8.85 -17.55
N GLY A 411 40.76 -7.64 -18.04
CA GLY A 411 40.91 -7.35 -19.48
C GLY A 411 39.58 -7.25 -20.24
N SER A 412 38.43 -7.25 -19.56
CA SER A 412 37.11 -7.18 -20.21
C SER A 412 36.78 -5.84 -20.85
N PHE A 413 37.43 -4.76 -20.40
CA PHE A 413 37.34 -3.42 -21.00
C PHE A 413 38.58 -2.60 -20.70
N THR A 414 38.73 -1.45 -21.36
CA THR A 414 39.85 -0.52 -21.13
C THR A 414 39.83 0.03 -19.72
N GLY A 415 40.74 -0.45 -18.83
CA GLY A 415 40.78 -0.14 -17.38
C GLY A 415 40.49 -1.32 -16.47
N ALA A 416 40.10 -2.48 -16.98
CA ALA A 416 39.92 -3.71 -16.21
C ALA A 416 41.25 -4.38 -15.86
N ILE A 417 42.05 -3.77 -14.98
CA ILE A 417 43.40 -4.24 -14.60
C ILE A 417 43.33 -5.54 -13.78
N SER A 418 42.28 -5.72 -12.98
CA SER A 418 42.06 -6.91 -12.14
C SER A 418 40.63 -7.38 -12.27
N GLN A 419 40.37 -8.64 -11.90
CA GLN A 419 39.01 -9.17 -11.72
C GLN A 419 38.32 -8.45 -10.54
N ARG A 420 37.04 -8.16 -10.66
CA ARG A 420 36.21 -7.59 -9.58
C ARG A 420 34.92 -8.36 -9.43
N ILE A 421 34.60 -8.70 -8.19
CA ILE A 421 33.33 -9.34 -7.78
C ILE A 421 32.21 -8.30 -7.83
N GLY A 422 31.05 -8.67 -8.39
CA GLY A 422 29.86 -7.81 -8.46
C GLY A 422 29.01 -7.83 -7.20
N LYS A 423 28.12 -6.84 -7.06
CA LYS A 423 27.22 -6.72 -5.89
C LYS A 423 26.23 -7.88 -5.76
N PHE A 424 25.81 -8.49 -6.86
CA PHE A 424 24.98 -9.70 -6.82
C PHE A 424 25.74 -10.88 -6.23
N GLU A 425 27.00 -11.04 -6.55
CA GLU A 425 27.84 -12.10 -5.99
C GLU A 425 28.18 -11.83 -4.51
N GLU A 426 28.44 -10.57 -4.14
CA GLU A 426 28.62 -10.16 -2.72
C GLU A 426 27.36 -10.45 -1.86
N ALA A 427 26.16 -10.36 -2.48
CA ALA A 427 24.88 -10.62 -1.78
C ALA A 427 24.53 -12.10 -1.70
N ASN A 428 25.36 -13.01 -2.23
CA ASN A 428 25.05 -14.44 -2.27
C ASN A 428 24.76 -15.03 -0.88
N GLY A 429 23.70 -15.80 -0.77
CA GLY A 429 23.17 -16.33 0.50
C GLY A 429 22.35 -15.30 1.31
N GLY A 430 22.35 -14.01 0.92
CA GLY A 430 21.76 -12.87 1.64
C GLY A 430 20.63 -12.18 0.90
N THR A 431 20.61 -10.85 1.00
CA THR A 431 19.59 -10.00 0.38
C THR A 431 20.28 -8.85 -0.38
N ILE A 432 19.82 -8.58 -1.60
CA ILE A 432 20.17 -7.35 -2.29
C ILE A 432 18.99 -6.37 -2.26
N PHE A 433 19.28 -5.12 -1.93
CA PHE A 433 18.32 -4.01 -2.00
C PHE A 433 18.70 -3.08 -3.15
N LEU A 434 17.81 -2.98 -4.14
CA LEU A 434 17.97 -2.14 -5.32
C LEU A 434 17.09 -0.89 -5.16
N ASP A 435 17.69 0.21 -4.75
CA ASP A 435 16.98 1.49 -4.62
C ASP A 435 16.93 2.22 -5.96
N GLU A 436 15.82 2.93 -6.21
CA GLU A 436 15.50 3.63 -7.46
C GLU A 436 15.67 2.74 -8.70
N ILE A 437 15.05 1.54 -8.65
CA ILE A 437 15.14 0.54 -9.72
C ILE A 437 14.63 1.05 -11.07
N GLY A 438 13.73 2.05 -11.07
CA GLY A 438 13.23 2.70 -12.28
C GLY A 438 14.30 3.44 -13.09
N GLU A 439 15.42 3.79 -12.46
CA GLU A 439 16.57 4.45 -13.10
C GLU A 439 17.59 3.45 -13.71
N MET A 440 17.34 2.13 -13.58
CA MET A 440 18.23 1.12 -14.16
C MET A 440 18.21 1.18 -15.70
N PRO A 441 19.38 1.26 -16.37
CA PRO A 441 19.47 1.24 -17.83
C PRO A 441 18.73 0.03 -18.43
N PHE A 442 18.02 0.25 -19.54
CA PHE A 442 17.14 -0.74 -20.15
C PHE A 442 17.84 -2.06 -20.49
N ASP A 443 19.09 -1.99 -20.97
CA ASP A 443 19.88 -3.19 -21.32
C ASP A 443 20.23 -4.04 -20.09
N LEU A 444 20.42 -3.42 -18.92
CA LEU A 444 20.74 -4.13 -17.68
C LEU A 444 19.51 -4.78 -17.04
N GLN A 445 18.32 -4.30 -17.37
CA GLN A 445 17.07 -4.90 -16.90
C GLN A 445 16.93 -6.34 -17.39
N ALA A 446 17.42 -6.67 -18.60
CA ALA A 446 17.44 -8.04 -19.11
C ALA A 446 18.36 -8.96 -18.29
N LYS A 447 19.52 -8.44 -17.84
CA LYS A 447 20.43 -9.19 -16.98
C LYS A 447 19.87 -9.42 -15.59
N LEU A 448 19.22 -8.40 -15.01
CA LEU A 448 18.50 -8.54 -13.74
C LEU A 448 17.37 -9.58 -13.83
N LEU A 449 16.65 -9.62 -14.94
CA LEU A 449 15.60 -10.62 -15.16
C LEU A 449 16.18 -12.06 -15.11
N ARG A 450 17.36 -12.31 -15.70
CA ARG A 450 18.04 -13.60 -15.59
C ARG A 450 18.39 -13.93 -14.15
N VAL A 451 18.90 -12.99 -13.36
CA VAL A 451 19.16 -13.21 -11.92
C VAL A 451 17.90 -13.66 -11.18
N LEU A 452 16.74 -13.03 -11.48
CA LEU A 452 15.46 -13.37 -10.87
C LEU A 452 14.92 -14.75 -11.29
N GLN A 453 15.22 -15.20 -12.51
CA GLN A 453 14.66 -16.42 -13.10
C GLN A 453 15.58 -17.62 -12.93
N GLU A 454 16.84 -17.44 -13.32
CA GLU A 454 17.82 -18.52 -13.44
C GLU A 454 18.70 -18.64 -12.18
N LYS A 455 18.67 -17.61 -11.30
CA LYS A 455 19.56 -17.51 -10.13
C LYS A 455 21.05 -17.54 -10.51
N GLU A 456 21.38 -16.94 -11.64
CA GLU A 456 22.72 -16.89 -12.18
C GLU A 456 23.07 -15.48 -12.64
N ILE A 457 24.36 -15.14 -12.58
CA ILE A 457 24.94 -13.92 -13.12
C ILE A 457 26.04 -14.24 -14.12
N GLU A 458 26.25 -13.33 -15.07
CA GLU A 458 27.41 -13.37 -15.97
C GLU A 458 28.27 -12.13 -15.72
N ARG A 459 29.56 -12.31 -15.39
CA ARG A 459 30.51 -11.20 -15.26
C ARG A 459 30.82 -10.64 -16.65
N ILE A 460 31.14 -9.35 -16.74
CA ILE A 460 31.56 -8.73 -18.00
C ILE A 460 32.87 -9.41 -18.48
N GLY A 461 32.82 -9.95 -19.71
CA GLY A 461 33.93 -10.73 -20.27
C GLY A 461 34.07 -12.14 -19.70
N GLY A 462 33.20 -12.58 -18.85
CA GLY A 462 33.12 -13.95 -18.33
C GLY A 462 32.59 -14.94 -19.38
N ARG A 463 32.99 -16.21 -19.25
CA ARG A 463 32.59 -17.30 -20.16
C ARG A 463 31.61 -18.28 -19.53
N SER A 464 31.42 -18.22 -18.22
CA SER A 464 30.56 -19.13 -17.48
C SER A 464 29.66 -18.37 -16.52
N PRO A 465 28.39 -18.77 -16.40
CA PRO A 465 27.50 -18.21 -15.39
C PRO A 465 27.96 -18.58 -13.97
N VAL A 466 27.69 -17.70 -13.02
CA VAL A 466 27.94 -17.88 -11.60
C VAL A 466 26.60 -17.97 -10.89
N ALA A 467 26.32 -19.11 -10.24
CA ALA A 467 25.08 -19.31 -9.50
C ALA A 467 25.06 -18.42 -8.24
N VAL A 468 23.92 -17.77 -7.98
CA VAL A 468 23.68 -16.90 -6.82
C VAL A 468 22.35 -17.23 -6.19
N ASP A 469 22.34 -17.45 -4.88
CA ASP A 469 21.12 -17.59 -4.09
C ASP A 469 20.90 -16.32 -3.28
N LEU A 470 19.98 -15.45 -3.70
CA LEU A 470 19.72 -14.19 -3.02
C LEU A 470 18.24 -13.82 -3.05
N ARG A 471 17.82 -13.05 -2.05
CA ARG A 471 16.53 -12.38 -2.01
C ARG A 471 16.67 -10.98 -2.60
N ILE A 472 15.69 -10.56 -3.44
CA ILE A 472 15.67 -9.23 -4.05
C ILE A 472 14.58 -8.38 -3.40
N ILE A 473 14.96 -7.19 -2.94
CA ILE A 473 14.05 -6.12 -2.53
C ILE A 473 14.35 -4.94 -3.45
N ALA A 474 13.36 -4.43 -4.15
CA ALA A 474 13.51 -3.27 -5.04
C ALA A 474 12.68 -2.10 -4.52
N ALA A 475 13.17 -0.87 -4.70
CA ALA A 475 12.42 0.33 -4.36
C ALA A 475 12.43 1.35 -5.51
N THR A 476 11.37 2.15 -5.62
CA THR A 476 11.29 3.24 -6.59
C THR A 476 10.30 4.32 -6.15
N ASN A 477 10.55 5.56 -6.56
CA ASN A 477 9.61 6.67 -6.48
C ASN A 477 8.85 6.90 -7.80
N GLN A 478 9.23 6.18 -8.87
CA GLN A 478 8.61 6.29 -10.19
C GLN A 478 7.38 5.39 -10.32
N GLN A 479 6.45 5.80 -11.18
CA GLN A 479 5.34 4.96 -11.62
C GLN A 479 5.86 4.05 -12.75
N LEU A 480 6.35 2.85 -12.40
CA LEU A 480 6.97 1.92 -13.35
C LEU A 480 6.09 1.61 -14.55
N GLU A 481 4.79 1.62 -14.38
CA GLU A 481 3.85 1.39 -15.47
C GLU A 481 3.90 2.51 -16.53
N LYS A 482 4.12 3.75 -16.12
CA LYS A 482 4.36 4.84 -17.07
C LYS A 482 5.70 4.68 -17.79
N GLU A 483 6.70 4.19 -17.09
CA GLU A 483 8.02 3.91 -17.68
C GLU A 483 7.96 2.72 -18.66
N ILE A 484 7.13 1.72 -18.38
CA ILE A 484 6.83 0.61 -19.32
C ILE A 484 6.13 1.16 -20.57
N ALA A 485 5.11 2.00 -20.41
CA ALA A 485 4.41 2.60 -21.55
C ALA A 485 5.32 3.48 -22.44
N ARG A 486 6.38 4.05 -21.85
CA ARG A 486 7.42 4.84 -22.55
C ARG A 486 8.56 3.99 -23.12
N GLY A 487 8.54 2.68 -22.93
CA GLY A 487 9.59 1.77 -23.36
C GLY A 487 10.92 1.88 -22.57
N ARG A 488 10.90 2.50 -21.39
CA ARG A 488 12.09 2.66 -20.53
C ARG A 488 12.22 1.60 -19.45
N PHE A 489 11.15 0.87 -19.16
CA PHE A 489 11.16 -0.25 -18.22
C PHE A 489 10.51 -1.48 -18.85
N ARG A 490 11.09 -2.66 -18.62
CA ARG A 490 10.58 -3.92 -19.19
C ARG A 490 9.39 -4.44 -18.39
N LEU A 491 8.36 -4.85 -19.10
CA LEU A 491 7.14 -5.41 -18.53
C LEU A 491 7.40 -6.74 -17.79
N ASP A 492 8.24 -7.60 -18.37
CA ASP A 492 8.62 -8.90 -17.81
C ASP A 492 9.34 -8.75 -16.46
N LEU A 493 10.28 -7.80 -16.37
CA LEU A 493 10.98 -7.48 -15.14
C LEU A 493 10.03 -6.91 -14.08
N PHE A 494 9.13 -6.01 -14.47
CA PHE A 494 8.13 -5.43 -13.55
C PHE A 494 7.34 -6.52 -12.84
N PHE A 495 6.76 -7.49 -13.58
CA PHE A 495 5.98 -8.54 -12.96
C PHE A 495 6.81 -9.48 -12.07
N ARG A 496 8.08 -9.66 -12.36
CA ARG A 496 8.97 -10.49 -11.57
C ARG A 496 9.42 -9.81 -10.27
N LEU A 497 9.54 -8.49 -10.26
CA LEU A 497 9.80 -7.68 -9.07
C LEU A 497 8.53 -7.45 -8.24
N ASN A 498 7.40 -7.18 -8.90
CA ASN A 498 6.12 -6.83 -8.29
C ASN A 498 5.31 -8.07 -7.87
N VAL A 499 5.96 -9.02 -7.19
CA VAL A 499 5.28 -10.20 -6.62
C VAL A 499 4.54 -9.81 -5.34
N PHE A 500 5.20 -9.04 -4.48
CA PHE A 500 4.59 -8.47 -3.28
C PHE A 500 4.84 -6.96 -3.24
N PRO A 501 3.84 -6.16 -3.65
CA PRO A 501 3.97 -4.69 -3.59
C PRO A 501 3.79 -4.17 -2.17
N LEU A 502 4.65 -3.24 -1.76
CA LEU A 502 4.49 -2.44 -0.55
C LEU A 502 4.47 -0.96 -0.92
N HIS A 503 3.41 -0.26 -0.56
CA HIS A 503 3.29 1.16 -0.83
C HIS A 503 3.53 1.99 0.44
N VAL A 504 4.62 2.77 0.45
CA VAL A 504 4.95 3.65 1.59
C VAL A 504 4.15 4.95 1.47
N PRO A 505 3.26 5.25 2.43
CA PRO A 505 2.42 6.44 2.38
C PRO A 505 3.24 7.73 2.46
N SER A 506 2.83 8.74 1.71
CA SER A 506 3.42 10.08 1.80
C SER A 506 3.10 10.73 3.15
N LEU A 507 3.93 11.68 3.60
CA LEU A 507 3.77 12.32 4.91
C LEU A 507 2.44 13.11 4.99
N ARG A 508 1.98 13.70 3.88
CA ARG A 508 0.67 14.39 3.82
C ARG A 508 -0.53 13.48 4.07
N SER A 509 -0.41 12.17 3.80
CA SER A 509 -1.47 11.17 4.06
C SER A 509 -1.41 10.60 5.48
N ARG A 510 -0.35 10.95 6.26
CA ARG A 510 -0.15 10.53 7.65
C ARG A 510 0.29 11.68 8.54
N LYS A 511 -0.40 12.81 8.45
CA LYS A 511 -0.06 14.03 9.22
C LYS A 511 -0.05 13.81 10.73
N ASP A 512 -0.83 12.85 11.22
CA ASP A 512 -0.85 12.44 12.64
C ASP A 512 0.51 11.93 13.15
N ASP A 513 1.41 11.51 12.26
CA ASP A 513 2.76 11.07 12.62
C ASP A 513 3.74 12.26 12.78
N ILE A 514 3.41 13.46 12.28
CA ILE A 514 4.30 14.63 12.30
C ILE A 514 4.74 15.01 13.72
N PRO A 515 3.87 15.08 14.74
CA PRO A 515 4.29 15.43 16.09
C PRO A 515 5.30 14.43 16.68
N LEU A 516 5.12 13.12 16.41
CA LEU A 516 6.03 12.08 16.86
C LEU A 516 7.39 12.17 16.18
N LEU A 517 7.38 12.39 14.85
CA LEU A 517 8.60 12.58 14.06
C LEU A 517 9.39 13.82 14.52
N VAL A 518 8.71 14.92 14.77
CA VAL A 518 9.32 16.18 15.29
C VAL A 518 9.99 15.94 16.61
N GLY A 519 9.32 15.29 17.57
CA GLY A 519 9.90 14.94 18.87
C GLY A 519 11.17 14.12 18.72
N CYS A 520 11.11 13.07 17.91
CA CYS A 520 12.27 12.19 17.67
C CYS A 520 13.44 12.93 16.99
N PHE A 521 13.18 13.81 16.02
CA PHE A 521 14.23 14.60 15.37
C PHE A 521 14.87 15.60 16.33
N ILE A 522 14.09 16.26 17.19
CA ILE A 522 14.62 17.13 18.23
C ILE A 522 15.55 16.33 19.16
N ASP A 523 15.13 15.16 19.65
CA ASP A 523 15.95 14.31 20.52
C ASP A 523 17.24 13.84 19.84
N LYS A 524 17.14 13.42 18.57
CA LYS A 524 18.27 12.99 17.74
C LYS A 524 19.29 14.12 17.59
N HIS A 525 18.82 15.30 17.19
CA HIS A 525 19.70 16.43 16.90
C HIS A 525 20.19 17.15 18.16
N ASN A 526 19.45 17.13 19.28
CA ASN A 526 19.94 17.59 20.58
C ASN A 526 21.21 16.85 20.98
N ARG A 527 21.20 15.51 20.84
CA ARG A 527 22.39 14.68 21.13
C ARG A 527 23.56 14.99 20.20
N ALA A 528 23.29 15.22 18.92
CA ALA A 528 24.33 15.49 17.92
C ALA A 528 24.92 16.90 18.03
N LEU A 529 24.10 17.90 18.37
CA LEU A 529 24.48 19.33 18.42
C LEU A 529 24.85 19.82 19.83
N GLY A 530 24.65 19.00 20.87
CA GLY A 530 24.83 19.41 22.27
C GLY A 530 23.83 20.51 22.69
N LYS A 531 22.64 20.55 22.08
CA LYS A 531 21.56 21.49 22.42
C LYS A 531 20.54 20.84 23.36
N THR A 532 19.71 21.68 23.99
CA THR A 532 18.67 21.26 24.96
C THR A 532 17.31 21.84 24.56
N ILE A 533 16.92 21.68 23.28
CA ILE A 533 15.64 22.15 22.80
C ILE A 533 14.55 21.20 23.33
N ALA A 534 13.60 21.77 24.09
CA ALA A 534 12.54 20.99 24.74
C ALA A 534 11.38 20.64 23.82
N GLY A 535 11.18 21.42 22.72
CA GLY A 535 10.10 21.17 21.79
C GLY A 535 9.84 22.34 20.83
N VAL A 536 8.61 22.38 20.30
CA VAL A 536 8.16 23.40 19.35
C VAL A 536 6.94 24.13 19.88
N SER A 537 6.73 25.40 19.48
CA SER A 537 5.54 26.17 19.84
C SER A 537 4.29 25.61 19.13
N GLY A 538 3.10 25.86 19.70
CA GLY A 538 1.83 25.44 19.08
C GLY A 538 1.69 25.96 17.64
N LYS A 539 2.01 27.23 17.39
CA LYS A 539 1.97 27.83 16.05
C LYS A 539 3.00 27.22 15.08
N PHE A 540 4.15 26.80 15.59
CA PHE A 540 5.13 26.07 14.80
C PHE A 540 4.55 24.73 14.34
N MET A 541 3.94 23.96 15.26
CA MET A 541 3.30 22.67 14.96
C MET A 541 2.13 22.85 13.99
N GLU A 542 1.27 23.85 14.16
CA GLU A 542 0.17 24.14 13.24
C GLU A 542 0.66 24.35 11.80
N LYS A 543 1.74 25.11 11.61
CA LYS A 543 2.35 25.30 10.28
C LYS A 543 2.90 24.00 9.71
N LEU A 544 3.56 23.16 10.52
CA LEU A 544 4.04 21.85 10.07
C LEU A 544 2.89 20.92 9.63
N MET A 545 1.77 20.93 10.36
CA MET A 545 0.58 20.15 10.04
C MET A 545 -0.15 20.65 8.79
N ALA A 546 -0.08 21.95 8.49
CA ALA A 546 -0.72 22.55 7.32
C ALA A 546 0.04 22.27 6.01
N TYR A 547 1.34 22.07 6.08
CA TYR A 547 2.20 21.88 4.90
C TYR A 547 2.07 20.47 4.29
N ASP A 548 2.29 20.34 2.98
CA ASP A 548 2.07 19.09 2.25
C ASP A 548 3.32 18.20 2.10
N TRP A 549 4.47 18.69 2.52
CA TRP A 549 5.72 17.93 2.60
C TRP A 549 6.10 17.20 1.29
N PRO A 550 6.39 17.90 0.19
CA PRO A 550 6.79 17.26 -1.07
C PRO A 550 8.07 16.41 -0.94
N GLY A 551 8.99 16.77 -0.05
CA GLY A 551 10.17 15.97 0.29
C GLY A 551 9.99 15.02 1.48
N ASN A 552 8.74 14.85 1.94
CA ASN A 552 8.33 13.90 2.99
C ASN A 552 9.15 14.02 4.29
N ILE A 553 9.55 12.89 4.87
CA ILE A 553 10.27 12.83 6.15
C ILE A 553 11.66 13.47 6.04
N ARG A 554 12.34 13.33 4.89
CA ARG A 554 13.67 13.92 4.68
C ARG A 554 13.59 15.46 4.72
N GLU A 555 12.57 16.05 4.12
CA GLU A 555 12.34 17.50 4.17
C GLU A 555 12.00 17.95 5.59
N LEU A 556 11.10 17.24 6.28
CA LEU A 556 10.74 17.53 7.66
C LEU A 556 11.98 17.52 8.58
N GLU A 557 12.82 16.49 8.47
CA GLU A 557 14.05 16.38 9.26
C GLU A 557 15.00 17.56 9.00
N HIS A 558 15.18 17.95 7.73
CA HIS A 558 16.03 19.10 7.37
C HIS A 558 15.46 20.42 7.91
N VAL A 559 14.15 20.62 7.85
CA VAL A 559 13.49 21.82 8.37
C VAL A 559 13.66 21.93 9.89
N ILE A 560 13.47 20.81 10.62
CA ILE A 560 13.70 20.78 12.07
C ILE A 560 15.16 21.05 12.40
N LEU A 561 16.10 20.35 11.74
CA LEU A 561 17.54 20.55 11.94
C LEU A 561 17.94 22.03 11.72
N ARG A 562 17.48 22.62 10.61
CA ARG A 562 17.76 24.03 10.29
C ARG A 562 17.18 24.96 11.35
N SER A 563 15.94 24.75 11.77
CA SER A 563 15.30 25.55 12.82
C SER A 563 16.07 25.43 14.14
N MET A 564 16.56 24.22 14.48
CA MET A 564 17.39 24.00 15.67
C MET A 564 18.74 24.72 15.57
N LEU A 565 19.39 24.71 14.42
CA LEU A 565 20.67 25.41 14.22
C LEU A 565 20.53 26.92 14.41
N LEU A 566 19.45 27.51 13.92
CA LEU A 566 19.17 28.94 14.00
C LEU A 566 18.62 29.39 15.35
N SER A 567 18.07 28.45 16.16
CA SER A 567 17.51 28.79 17.48
C SER A 567 18.57 28.95 18.54
N ALA A 568 18.45 30.04 19.31
CA ALA A 568 19.13 30.24 20.57
C ALA A 568 18.24 29.91 21.80
N ALA A 569 16.96 29.59 21.58
CA ALA A 569 15.97 29.33 22.63
C ALA A 569 15.75 27.83 22.83
N GLU A 570 15.22 27.44 23.98
CA GLU A 570 14.85 26.04 24.29
C GLU A 570 13.59 25.57 23.56
N THR A 571 12.84 26.47 22.90
CA THR A 571 11.64 26.14 22.13
C THR A 571 11.75 26.73 20.73
N LEU A 572 11.35 25.96 19.70
CA LEU A 572 11.34 26.41 18.32
C LEU A 572 10.05 27.21 18.06
N HIS A 573 10.20 28.42 17.51
CA HIS A 573 9.10 29.32 17.18
C HIS A 573 8.92 29.46 15.67
N GLU A 574 7.72 29.83 15.24
CA GLU A 574 7.28 29.92 13.84
C GLU A 574 8.10 30.85 12.93
N ASN A 575 8.83 31.80 13.49
CA ASN A 575 9.73 32.68 12.75
C ASN A 575 10.99 31.99 12.20
N LEU A 576 11.29 30.78 12.69
CA LEU A 576 12.41 29.94 12.23
C LEU A 576 12.01 28.99 11.09
N LEU A 577 10.72 28.94 10.74
CA LEU A 577 10.21 28.09 9.68
C LEU A 577 10.33 28.80 8.32
N GLU A 578 11.20 28.29 7.46
CA GLU A 578 11.22 28.61 6.05
C GLU A 578 10.61 27.42 5.27
N LEU A 579 9.30 27.44 5.11
CA LEU A 579 8.58 26.52 4.24
C LEU A 579 8.34 27.22 2.90
N ASN A 580 8.72 26.60 1.81
CA ASN A 580 8.32 27.02 0.46
C ASN A 580 6.83 26.70 0.31
N MET A 581 5.97 27.49 0.95
CA MET A 581 4.55 27.43 0.67
C MET A 581 4.38 27.86 -0.78
N PRO A 582 3.84 27.05 -1.69
CA PRO A 582 3.32 27.59 -2.92
C PRO A 582 2.34 28.67 -2.48
N GLU A 583 2.53 29.91 -2.94
CA GLU A 583 1.48 30.90 -2.78
C GLU A 583 0.19 30.20 -3.19
N LYS A 584 -0.76 30.06 -2.27
CA LYS A 584 -2.11 29.68 -2.64
C LYS A 584 -2.48 30.74 -3.68
N GLU A 585 -2.38 30.38 -4.96
CA GLU A 585 -3.24 31.01 -5.94
C GLU A 585 -4.63 30.85 -5.32
N LEU A 586 -5.14 31.95 -4.77
CA LEU A 586 -6.56 32.07 -4.49
C LEU A 586 -7.23 31.50 -5.72
N PRO A 587 -8.18 30.58 -5.62
CA PRO A 587 -8.87 30.11 -6.79
C PRO A 587 -9.36 31.39 -7.46
N ASN A 588 -8.64 31.81 -8.51
CA ASN A 588 -9.19 32.75 -9.44
C ASN A 588 -10.46 32.05 -9.87
N ASP A 589 -11.57 32.58 -9.43
CA ASP A 589 -12.88 32.29 -10.00
C ASP A 589 -12.80 32.75 -11.47
N SER A 590 -12.09 31.93 -12.25
CA SER A 590 -11.96 32.06 -13.69
C SER A 590 -13.23 31.49 -14.29
N GLY A 591 -14.33 32.17 -14.00
CA GLY A 591 -15.41 32.21 -14.96
C GLY A 591 -14.78 32.53 -16.31
N ILE A 592 -15.15 31.80 -17.32
CA ILE A 592 -14.67 31.98 -18.69
C ILE A 592 -14.79 33.47 -19.02
N LYS A 593 -13.63 34.20 -18.96
CA LYS A 593 -13.60 35.63 -19.22
C LYS A 593 -13.94 35.85 -20.70
N THR A 594 -14.72 36.86 -20.96
CA THR A 594 -14.99 37.29 -22.33
C THR A 594 -13.70 37.76 -23.02
N ILE A 595 -13.67 37.79 -24.35
CA ILE A 595 -12.50 38.27 -25.10
C ILE A 595 -12.17 39.71 -24.70
N GLU A 596 -13.16 40.54 -24.42
CA GLU A 596 -12.96 41.96 -23.97
C GLU A 596 -12.36 42.04 -22.58
N GLU A 597 -12.76 41.17 -21.65
CA GLU A 597 -12.17 41.11 -20.30
C GLU A 597 -10.72 40.63 -20.32
N ASN A 598 -10.42 39.60 -21.13
CA ASN A 598 -9.04 39.12 -21.31
C ASN A 598 -8.15 40.19 -21.96
N GLU A 599 -8.66 40.89 -22.96
CA GLU A 599 -7.95 41.98 -23.63
C GLU A 599 -7.67 43.14 -22.66
N ARG A 600 -8.67 43.50 -21.80
CA ARG A 600 -8.52 44.52 -20.77
C ARG A 600 -7.43 44.14 -19.77
N ASP A 601 -7.48 42.94 -19.21
CA ASP A 601 -6.51 42.48 -18.24
C ASP A 601 -5.09 42.42 -18.83
N HIS A 602 -4.97 41.99 -20.07
CA HIS A 602 -3.70 41.96 -20.77
C HIS A 602 -3.10 43.34 -20.97
N ILE A 603 -3.92 44.32 -21.39
CA ILE A 603 -3.48 45.71 -21.54
C ILE A 603 -3.06 46.31 -20.18
N ILE A 604 -3.84 46.07 -19.11
CA ILE A 604 -3.52 46.57 -17.76
C ILE A 604 -2.19 45.97 -17.27
N ASN A 605 -1.97 44.65 -17.47
CA ASN A 605 -0.73 44.00 -17.06
C ASN A 605 0.50 44.56 -17.80
N VAL A 606 0.37 44.87 -19.10
CA VAL A 606 1.46 45.48 -19.87
C VAL A 606 1.71 46.93 -19.45
N LEU A 607 0.64 47.70 -19.17
CA LEU A 607 0.76 49.06 -18.63
C LEU A 607 1.47 49.07 -17.26
N ASN A 608 1.15 48.15 -16.39
CA ASN A 608 1.83 48.01 -15.11
C ASN A 608 3.34 47.68 -15.28
N LYS A 609 3.69 46.78 -16.19
CA LYS A 609 5.10 46.45 -16.54
C LYS A 609 5.85 47.68 -17.08
N THR A 610 5.17 48.51 -17.88
CA THR A 610 5.78 49.71 -18.48
C THR A 610 5.64 50.97 -17.59
N LYS A 611 5.20 50.79 -16.35
CA LYS A 611 4.96 51.88 -15.39
C LYS A 611 4.09 53.03 -15.98
N GLY A 612 3.05 52.62 -16.75
CA GLY A 612 2.13 53.56 -17.40
C GLY A 612 2.62 54.21 -18.70
N LYS A 613 3.81 53.87 -19.19
CA LYS A 613 4.35 54.42 -20.44
C LYS A 613 3.64 53.77 -21.64
N VAL A 614 2.80 54.52 -22.34
CA VAL A 614 1.98 54.02 -23.47
C VAL A 614 2.74 54.00 -24.78
N ALA A 615 3.54 55.06 -25.08
CA ALA A 615 4.19 55.28 -26.38
C ALA A 615 5.73 55.26 -26.30
N GLY A 616 6.42 55.00 -27.43
CA GLY A 616 7.87 55.02 -27.58
C GLY A 616 8.52 53.68 -27.31
N ILE A 617 9.84 53.59 -27.52
CA ILE A 617 10.64 52.36 -27.34
C ILE A 617 10.48 51.87 -25.90
N GLY A 618 10.06 50.58 -25.74
CA GLY A 618 9.75 49.98 -24.44
C GLY A 618 8.45 50.43 -23.80
N GLY A 619 7.58 51.12 -24.52
CA GLY A 619 6.20 51.46 -24.07
C GLY A 619 5.20 50.31 -24.30
N ALA A 620 4.00 50.42 -23.72
CA ALA A 620 2.99 49.39 -23.81
C ALA A 620 2.55 49.07 -25.25
N ALA A 621 2.49 50.06 -26.14
CA ALA A 621 2.18 49.89 -27.55
C ALA A 621 3.27 49.04 -28.28
N ASP A 622 4.52 49.28 -27.95
CA ASP A 622 5.67 48.54 -28.49
C ASP A 622 5.67 47.08 -28.03
N LEU A 623 5.44 46.83 -26.73
CA LEU A 623 5.35 45.49 -26.17
C LEU A 623 4.14 44.67 -26.64
N LEU A 624 3.02 45.37 -26.94
CA LEU A 624 1.80 44.77 -27.47
C LEU A 624 1.83 44.57 -28.99
N GLY A 625 2.86 45.09 -29.67
CA GLY A 625 2.98 45.02 -31.12
C GLY A 625 1.90 45.73 -31.91
N ILE A 626 1.28 46.78 -31.31
CA ILE A 626 0.20 47.55 -31.94
C ILE A 626 0.51 49.05 -31.97
N PRO A 627 -0.01 49.78 -32.98
CA PRO A 627 0.17 51.24 -33.02
C PRO A 627 -0.39 51.93 -31.77
N THR A 628 0.28 53.00 -31.32
CA THR A 628 -0.11 53.78 -30.13
C THR A 628 -1.55 54.34 -30.24
N THR A 629 -1.98 54.71 -31.42
CA THR A 629 -3.36 55.13 -31.71
C THR A 629 -4.38 54.03 -31.49
N THR A 630 -4.06 52.82 -31.90
CA THR A 630 -4.88 51.62 -31.69
C THR A 630 -4.98 51.26 -30.21
N LEU A 631 -3.88 51.32 -29.49
CA LEU A 631 -3.86 51.06 -28.05
C LEU A 631 -4.72 52.09 -27.29
N ASN A 632 -4.58 53.35 -27.61
CA ASN A 632 -5.40 54.41 -26.98
C ASN A 632 -6.89 54.25 -27.25
N SER A 633 -7.28 53.85 -28.48
CA SER A 633 -8.68 53.59 -28.83
C SER A 633 -9.22 52.37 -28.05
N LYS A 634 -8.44 51.28 -27.94
CA LYS A 634 -8.80 50.10 -27.14
C LYS A 634 -8.90 50.40 -25.64
N MET A 635 -7.96 51.15 -25.09
CA MET A 635 -8.01 51.60 -23.69
C MET A 635 -9.27 52.43 -23.40
N LYS A 636 -9.65 53.35 -24.32
CA LYS A 636 -10.89 54.16 -24.19
C LYS A 636 -12.14 53.29 -24.27
N LYS A 637 -12.17 52.28 -25.20
CA LYS A 637 -13.31 51.34 -25.35
C LYS A 637 -13.47 50.45 -24.11
N LEU A 638 -12.37 49.99 -23.53
CA LEU A 638 -12.34 49.09 -22.38
C LEU A 638 -12.37 49.80 -21.01
N GLY A 639 -12.52 51.12 -20.99
CA GLY A 639 -12.65 51.91 -19.76
C GLY A 639 -11.36 51.94 -18.91
N ILE A 640 -10.18 51.79 -19.54
CA ILE A 640 -8.88 51.86 -18.85
C ILE A 640 -8.46 53.34 -18.76
N LEU A 641 -8.54 53.88 -17.55
CA LEU A 641 -8.09 55.27 -17.23
C LEU A 641 -6.57 55.27 -17.11
N ARG A 642 -5.96 56.42 -17.49
CA ARG A 642 -4.52 56.65 -17.47
C ARG A 642 -4.01 56.95 -16.07
#